data_7e958d9bac5f12140fedd90258e15000
#
_entry.id   7e958d9bac5f12140fedd90258e15000
#
_cell.length_a   1.000
_cell.length_b   1.000
_cell.length_c   1.000
_cell.angle_alpha   90.00
_cell.angle_beta   90.00
_cell.angle_gamma   90.00
#
_symmetry.space_group_name_H-M   'P 1'
#
loop_
_entity.id
_entity.type
_entity.pdbx_description
1 polymer ?
#
loop_
_entity_poly.entity_id
_entity_poly.type
_entity_poly.pdbx_seq_one_letter_code
_entity_poly.pdbx_strand_id
1 'polypeptide(L)'
;MTVVSLAAHRTASRQTEGDRSSPEPDRAAPEALPLDPPPAGPIRVAGKFFFAGEQKHFVRGVTYGPFAVGSHGTQFPERDVVARDVGLMRGAGVNTLRTFTVPPLWLLDLAQQAGIKVLVGLPWTQHVTFLDSATIKRDIRAMVAAGVRACAGHKAVFAYLVGNEIPPDMIRWHGAAAVRAFLKELVGLVRREHPGALVSYANFPSTEYLAVDFVDFLSFNVYLHEPGAFGRYIARLHNLAVDKPLVLTEFGIDSLRHGDEFQAETLDWQVRAAFAGGAAGTFVFAWTDEWFTGGQRIEDWAFGLVDRERRPKPALEAVGRRYQGPLPPALLRYPRVSVVVCAYNAERTMEACLASLEILNYPDYEVVVVNDGSRDRTLAIAESFPYCRIISQENKGLSVARNVGAAAATGEIVAYTDSDCVADPDWLTYLVARLEEGGLAACGGPNFPPPEDALVPSAVAVSPGGPTHVLISDEVAEHIAGCNMAFRRDALLALGGFDPRYRTAGDDVDICWRFQDAGHTIGFSPSAIVWHFRRNTVRAYLNQQRGYGKAEALVYAKHPFRFNLFGQAKWLGRIYGDLSAALLLSRKPLIYAGTFGRGLFQTMYEPPSSLTAVLPLTFEWSVAAIVLALAGIAAGGWAWLLAVPLLATWTMCVSGALKAPIDQRFAGLKARALVALLIYLGPLVRGWERLKWRCRMMQTAAHVRFAPIAQRARIDWAERAFVLSYWSDRAAEKEALLGGLMEFLLPQKYFVVADTGWSKWDLKISRGLWSRALVTVVAENHGGDRRLLRVRCAMRASGLARLLVRCYAMALAGSLIVGAPLAALAILAVAAANLAVIGVRVATFGRLMHRIIETVARPTALLPAAPIAAPALPLGRRQPA
;
A
#
# COMPACT_ATOMS: atom_id res chain seq x y z
N MET A 1 -29.40 -8.50 25.07
CA MET A 1 -29.79 -9.85 25.51
C MET A 1 -29.38 -10.80 24.39
N THR A 2 -28.48 -11.57 24.64
CA THR A 2 -28.18 -13.00 24.51
C THR A 2 -26.67 -13.18 24.42
N VAL A 3 -26.13 -13.64 25.54
CA VAL A 3 -24.74 -14.06 25.73
C VAL A 3 -24.64 -15.46 25.15
N VAL A 4 -23.67 -15.72 24.27
CA VAL A 4 -23.27 -17.10 23.92
C VAL A 4 -21.89 -17.33 24.50
N SER A 5 -21.90 -18.16 25.54
CA SER A 5 -20.74 -18.80 26.16
C SER A 5 -20.22 -19.93 25.28
N LEU A 6 -18.93 -19.99 25.04
CA LEU A 6 -18.26 -21.18 24.50
C LEU A 6 -17.28 -21.72 25.55
N ALA A 7 -17.65 -22.90 25.98
CA ALA A 7 -16.99 -23.68 27.01
C ALA A 7 -15.68 -24.32 26.51
N ALA A 8 -14.75 -24.45 27.46
CA ALA A 8 -13.45 -25.09 27.33
C ALA A 8 -13.54 -26.59 27.09
N HIS A 9 -12.72 -27.13 26.21
CA HIS A 9 -12.31 -28.53 26.25
C HIS A 9 -10.90 -28.65 26.87
N ARG A 10 -10.88 -29.19 28.07
CA ARG A 10 -9.69 -29.77 28.72
C ARG A 10 -9.48 -31.18 28.15
N THR A 11 -8.28 -31.47 27.70
CA THR A 11 -7.76 -32.85 27.67
C THR A 11 -6.42 -32.89 28.40
N ALA A 12 -6.41 -33.73 29.42
CA ALA A 12 -5.26 -34.07 30.24
C ALA A 12 -4.43 -35.16 29.56
N SER A 13 -3.12 -35.10 29.65
CA SER A 13 -2.27 -36.29 29.66
C SER A 13 -0.95 -36.09 30.36
N ARG A 14 -0.86 -36.73 31.47
CA ARG A 14 0.21 -37.56 32.09
C ARG A 14 1.63 -37.01 32.18
N GLN A 15 1.98 -36.88 33.44
CA GLN A 15 3.32 -36.85 34.04
C GLN A 15 4.15 -38.10 33.67
N THR A 16 5.44 -37.86 33.42
CA THR A 16 6.52 -38.77 33.78
C THR A 16 7.65 -37.96 34.36
N GLU A 17 7.93 -38.25 35.62
CA GLU A 17 9.09 -37.82 36.38
C GLU A 17 10.38 -38.37 35.78
N GLY A 18 11.46 -37.55 35.84
CA GLY A 18 12.81 -37.96 35.49
C GLY A 18 13.82 -36.94 35.99
N ASP A 19 14.16 -37.07 37.27
CA ASP A 19 15.23 -36.40 38.02
C ASP A 19 16.59 -36.46 37.29
N ARG A 20 17.31 -35.31 37.20
CA ARG A 20 18.77 -35.16 37.36
C ARG A 20 19.20 -33.70 37.36
N SER A 21 19.46 -33.20 38.54
CA SER A 21 20.21 -32.01 38.89
C SER A 21 21.65 -32.02 38.38
N SER A 22 22.04 -30.95 37.66
CA SER A 22 23.42 -30.45 37.57
C SER A 22 23.35 -28.92 37.56
N PRO A 23 24.16 -28.22 38.39
CA PRO A 23 24.12 -26.77 38.43
C PRO A 23 24.80 -26.18 37.20
N GLU A 24 24.12 -25.35 36.45
CA GLU A 24 24.72 -24.48 35.44
C GLU A 24 25.59 -23.40 36.12
N PRO A 25 26.71 -23.03 35.52
CA PRO A 25 27.56 -21.96 36.04
C PRO A 25 26.89 -20.59 35.87
N ASP A 26 26.98 -19.81 36.92
CA ASP A 26 26.60 -18.42 37.06
C ASP A 26 27.03 -17.62 35.81
N ARG A 27 26.09 -17.31 34.91
CA ARG A 27 26.31 -16.37 33.83
C ARG A 27 26.26 -14.98 34.43
N ALA A 28 27.41 -14.36 34.53
CA ALA A 28 27.53 -12.94 34.80
C ALA A 28 26.54 -12.14 33.94
N ALA A 29 25.79 -11.23 34.59
CA ALA A 29 24.90 -10.31 33.92
C ALA A 29 25.69 -9.55 32.82
N PRO A 30 25.16 -9.40 31.62
CA PRO A 30 25.85 -8.64 30.59
C PRO A 30 26.08 -7.21 31.10
N GLU A 31 27.29 -6.74 31.05
CA GLU A 31 27.67 -5.36 31.31
C GLU A 31 26.74 -4.43 30.51
N ALA A 32 26.05 -3.50 31.19
CA ALA A 32 25.21 -2.51 30.57
C ALA A 32 26.02 -1.73 29.56
N LEU A 33 25.66 -1.83 28.28
CA LEU A 33 26.26 -1.01 27.23
C LEU A 33 26.14 0.47 27.63
N PRO A 34 27.20 1.27 27.44
CA PRO A 34 27.14 2.69 27.78
C PRO A 34 25.97 3.33 26.99
N LEU A 35 25.09 4.00 27.74
CA LEU A 35 23.96 4.78 27.15
C LEU A 35 24.51 5.73 26.11
N ASP A 36 23.92 5.70 24.91
CA ASP A 36 24.26 6.64 23.86
C ASP A 36 24.31 8.07 24.40
N PRO A 37 25.35 8.86 24.10
CA PRO A 37 25.40 10.25 24.49
C PRO A 37 24.14 10.98 23.91
N PRO A 38 23.61 12.00 24.61
CA PRO A 38 22.46 12.73 24.11
C PRO A 38 22.75 13.25 22.70
N PRO A 39 21.78 13.14 21.76
CA PRO A 39 22.02 13.47 20.36
C PRO A 39 22.56 14.89 20.21
N ALA A 40 23.69 15.05 19.57
CA ALA A 40 24.31 16.32 19.28
C ALA A 40 23.58 17.00 18.13
N GLY A 41 22.64 17.91 18.46
CA GLY A 41 21.95 18.72 17.47
C GLY A 41 20.41 18.61 17.48
N PRO A 42 19.73 19.39 16.64
CA PRO A 42 18.29 19.33 16.51
C PRO A 42 17.86 18.02 15.84
N ILE A 43 16.77 17.47 16.34
CA ILE A 43 16.15 16.27 15.73
C ILE A 43 15.38 16.70 14.47
N ARG A 44 15.65 16.07 13.34
CA ARG A 44 14.97 16.27 12.05
C ARG A 44 14.24 15.01 11.60
N VAL A 45 13.25 15.18 10.76
CA VAL A 45 12.57 14.08 10.05
C VAL A 45 13.30 13.83 8.72
N ALA A 46 13.60 12.57 8.44
CA ALA A 46 14.04 12.12 7.13
C ALA A 46 13.37 10.79 6.78
N GLY A 47 12.39 10.85 5.87
CA GLY A 47 11.52 9.72 5.57
C GLY A 47 10.77 9.22 6.80
N LYS A 48 10.82 7.92 7.01
CA LYS A 48 10.08 7.25 8.10
C LYS A 48 10.77 7.29 9.46
N PHE A 49 11.88 8.02 9.59
CA PHE A 49 12.65 8.05 10.83
C PHE A 49 13.06 9.46 11.25
N PHE A 50 13.44 9.59 12.52
CA PHE A 50 14.09 10.78 13.03
C PHE A 50 15.59 10.64 12.97
N PHE A 51 16.30 11.76 12.82
CA PHE A 51 17.76 11.84 12.80
C PHE A 51 18.26 12.99 13.68
N ALA A 52 19.33 12.72 14.38
CA ALA A 52 20.12 13.73 15.07
C ALA A 52 21.50 13.77 14.40
N GLY A 53 21.80 14.84 13.65
CA GLY A 53 22.90 14.79 12.71
C GLY A 53 22.66 13.71 11.64
N GLU A 54 23.65 12.82 11.46
CA GLU A 54 23.56 11.68 10.53
C GLU A 54 23.08 10.38 11.21
N GLN A 55 22.94 10.38 12.53
CA GLN A 55 22.52 9.18 13.27
C GLN A 55 20.98 9.10 13.36
N LYS A 56 20.45 7.90 13.13
CA LYS A 56 19.03 7.61 13.32
C LYS A 56 18.69 7.69 14.81
N HIS A 57 17.61 8.41 15.14
CA HIS A 57 17.14 8.62 16.49
C HIS A 57 15.79 7.93 16.71
N PHE A 58 15.80 6.85 17.50
CA PHE A 58 14.57 6.20 17.93
C PHE A 58 14.04 6.84 19.22
N VAL A 59 12.75 7.24 19.23
CA VAL A 59 12.09 7.77 20.42
C VAL A 59 11.73 6.61 21.35
N ARG A 60 12.35 6.60 22.54
CA ARG A 60 12.13 5.64 23.63
C ARG A 60 11.42 6.40 24.73
N GLY A 61 10.10 6.40 24.71
CA GLY A 61 9.29 7.32 25.48
C GLY A 61 8.41 6.68 26.55
N VAL A 62 7.97 7.52 27.45
CA VAL A 62 6.94 7.21 28.46
C VAL A 62 6.03 8.42 28.64
N THR A 63 4.74 8.19 28.93
CA THR A 63 3.79 9.29 29.24
C THR A 63 3.93 9.68 30.73
N TYR A 64 3.86 10.98 30.98
CA TYR A 64 4.05 11.56 32.33
C TYR A 64 2.93 12.54 32.69
N GLY A 65 2.07 12.13 33.61
CA GLY A 65 0.87 12.85 34.00
C GLY A 65 -0.32 12.67 33.03
N PRO A 66 -1.41 13.47 33.19
CA PRO A 66 -1.54 14.61 34.10
C PRO A 66 -1.69 14.21 35.57
N PHE A 67 -1.14 15.03 36.43
CA PHE A 67 -1.24 14.89 37.87
C PHE A 67 -2.26 15.89 38.45
N ALA A 68 -2.60 15.75 39.74
CA ALA A 68 -3.37 16.75 40.47
C ALA A 68 -2.62 18.08 40.47
N VAL A 69 -3.35 19.20 40.53
CA VAL A 69 -2.74 20.53 40.64
C VAL A 69 -1.99 20.63 41.97
N GLY A 70 -0.67 20.80 41.88
CA GLY A 70 0.20 20.94 43.04
C GLY A 70 0.19 22.34 43.66
N SER A 71 1.00 22.51 44.69
CA SER A 71 1.14 23.77 45.44
C SER A 71 1.55 24.95 44.56
N HIS A 72 2.24 24.73 43.47
CA HIS A 72 2.69 25.71 42.49
C HIS A 72 1.70 26.01 41.37
N GLY A 73 0.47 25.49 41.42
CA GLY A 73 -0.55 25.67 40.41
C GLY A 73 -0.30 24.94 39.07
N THR A 74 0.65 24.02 39.05
CA THR A 74 0.95 23.19 37.88
C THR A 74 0.45 21.74 38.08
N GLN A 75 0.13 21.05 37.00
CA GLN A 75 -0.28 19.63 37.06
C GLN A 75 0.94 18.71 36.97
N PHE A 76 1.96 19.00 37.78
CA PHE A 76 3.18 18.16 37.90
C PHE A 76 3.54 18.02 39.38
N PRO A 77 4.16 16.90 39.78
CA PRO A 77 4.66 16.69 41.15
C PRO A 77 5.73 17.71 41.53
N GLU A 78 6.07 17.77 42.82
CA GLU A 78 7.16 18.62 43.30
C GLU A 78 8.49 18.28 42.63
N ARG A 79 9.36 19.26 42.54
CA ARG A 79 10.59 19.21 41.71
C ARG A 79 11.51 18.05 42.10
N ASP A 80 11.60 17.69 43.36
CA ASP A 80 12.42 16.57 43.86
C ASP A 80 11.85 15.20 43.47
N VAL A 81 10.51 15.07 43.38
CA VAL A 81 9.85 13.88 42.89
C VAL A 81 10.11 13.71 41.40
N VAL A 82 9.97 14.81 40.61
CA VAL A 82 10.24 14.79 39.18
C VAL A 82 11.70 14.46 38.91
N ALA A 83 12.63 14.99 39.72
CA ALA A 83 14.06 14.71 39.54
C ALA A 83 14.39 13.20 39.77
N ARG A 84 13.75 12.58 40.77
CA ARG A 84 13.85 11.12 41.00
C ARG A 84 13.24 10.32 39.87
N ASP A 85 12.03 10.69 39.41
CA ASP A 85 11.35 10.04 38.27
C ASP A 85 12.22 10.09 37.01
N VAL A 86 12.77 11.26 36.66
CA VAL A 86 13.66 11.46 35.51
C VAL A 86 14.94 10.61 35.63
N GLY A 87 15.50 10.50 36.85
CA GLY A 87 16.64 9.62 37.11
C GLY A 87 16.35 8.14 36.84
N LEU A 88 15.22 7.63 37.31
CA LEU A 88 14.77 6.24 37.07
C LEU A 88 14.46 6.01 35.58
N MET A 89 13.80 6.95 34.91
CA MET A 89 13.53 6.90 33.49
C MET A 89 14.80 6.78 32.66
N ARG A 90 15.81 7.62 32.96
CA ARG A 90 17.12 7.54 32.32
C ARG A 90 17.77 6.18 32.54
N GLY A 91 17.71 5.66 33.77
CA GLY A 91 18.20 4.31 34.09
C GLY A 91 17.51 3.20 33.28
N ALA A 92 16.27 3.38 32.92
CA ALA A 92 15.52 2.46 32.04
C ALA A 92 15.69 2.76 30.54
N GLY A 93 16.62 3.62 30.12
CA GLY A 93 16.88 3.94 28.72
C GLY A 93 15.84 4.84 28.04
N VAL A 94 14.93 5.45 28.82
CA VAL A 94 13.98 6.46 28.30
C VAL A 94 14.74 7.71 27.87
N ASN A 95 14.46 8.19 26.65
CA ASN A 95 15.07 9.39 26.08
C ASN A 95 14.06 10.51 25.80
N THR A 96 12.76 10.23 25.95
CA THR A 96 11.70 11.21 25.67
C THR A 96 10.54 11.07 26.63
N LEU A 97 10.06 12.18 27.19
CA LEU A 97 8.82 12.28 27.96
C LEU A 97 7.69 12.76 27.08
N ARG A 98 6.47 12.24 27.28
CA ARG A 98 5.26 12.85 26.74
C ARG A 98 4.42 13.43 27.89
N THR A 99 4.09 14.72 27.79
CA THR A 99 3.19 15.38 28.73
C THR A 99 1.83 15.66 28.10
N PHE A 100 0.75 15.66 28.90
CA PHE A 100 -0.60 15.99 28.45
C PHE A 100 -0.95 17.46 28.68
N THR A 101 -0.16 18.15 29.50
CA THR A 101 -0.27 19.58 29.79
C THR A 101 1.06 20.25 29.52
N VAL A 102 1.04 21.57 29.40
CA VAL A 102 2.25 22.39 29.16
C VAL A 102 3.19 22.30 30.35
N PRO A 103 4.42 21.77 30.18
CA PRO A 103 5.35 21.63 31.30
C PRO A 103 5.93 23.01 31.70
N PRO A 104 6.18 23.24 33.01
CA PRO A 104 6.91 24.42 33.46
C PRO A 104 8.38 24.34 33.01
N LEU A 105 9.05 25.50 32.89
CA LEU A 105 10.44 25.60 32.44
C LEU A 105 11.41 24.75 33.28
N TRP A 106 11.21 24.73 34.60
CA TRP A 106 12.06 23.95 35.49
C TRP A 106 12.01 22.44 35.22
N LEU A 107 10.88 21.91 34.71
CA LEU A 107 10.77 20.51 34.28
C LEU A 107 11.54 20.28 32.96
N LEU A 108 11.44 21.22 32.03
CA LEU A 108 12.22 21.19 30.79
C LEU A 108 13.72 21.24 31.09
N ASP A 109 14.15 22.05 32.06
CA ASP A 109 15.54 22.15 32.52
C ASP A 109 16.03 20.81 33.08
N LEU A 110 15.23 20.17 33.96
CA LEU A 110 15.54 18.82 34.50
C LEU A 110 15.64 17.79 33.40
N ALA A 111 14.70 17.76 32.48
CA ALA A 111 14.71 16.85 31.33
C ALA A 111 15.97 17.08 30.46
N GLN A 112 16.33 18.33 30.17
CA GLN A 112 17.54 18.68 29.43
C GLN A 112 18.81 18.21 30.13
N GLN A 113 18.92 18.43 31.45
CA GLN A 113 20.08 17.97 32.26
C GLN A 113 20.25 16.46 32.21
N ALA A 114 19.13 15.73 32.20
CA ALA A 114 19.11 14.28 32.07
C ALA A 114 19.30 13.74 30.63
N GLY A 115 19.35 14.63 29.64
CA GLY A 115 19.40 14.25 28.21
C GLY A 115 18.08 13.73 27.67
N ILE A 116 16.97 13.99 28.34
CA ILE A 116 15.61 13.57 27.97
C ILE A 116 14.93 14.70 27.18
N LYS A 117 14.30 14.35 26.06
CA LYS A 117 13.46 15.26 25.27
C LYS A 117 12.01 15.23 25.77
N VAL A 118 11.22 16.23 25.39
CA VAL A 118 9.83 16.34 25.82
C VAL A 118 8.90 16.53 24.61
N LEU A 119 7.95 15.61 24.45
CA LEU A 119 6.81 15.73 23.54
C LEU A 119 5.68 16.45 24.29
N VAL A 120 5.46 17.71 23.97
CA VAL A 120 4.54 18.58 24.70
C VAL A 120 3.11 18.42 24.18
N GLY A 121 2.20 17.95 25.02
CA GLY A 121 0.76 18.00 24.76
C GLY A 121 0.21 19.41 24.99
N LEU A 122 -0.52 19.93 24.02
CA LEU A 122 -1.20 21.23 24.09
C LEU A 122 -2.68 20.99 24.45
N PRO A 123 -3.09 21.20 25.72
CA PRO A 123 -4.43 20.90 26.17
C PRO A 123 -5.44 21.93 25.64
N TRP A 124 -6.61 21.45 25.24
CA TRP A 124 -7.77 22.27 24.92
C TRP A 124 -9.06 21.43 24.96
N THR A 125 -10.22 22.09 24.93
CA THR A 125 -11.53 21.46 25.08
C THR A 125 -11.98 20.74 23.82
N GLN A 126 -11.44 19.56 23.54
CA GLN A 126 -11.73 18.75 22.34
C GLN A 126 -12.95 17.84 22.47
N HIS A 127 -13.52 17.72 23.65
CA HIS A 127 -14.68 16.87 23.99
C HIS A 127 -16.02 17.59 23.90
N VAL A 128 -16.04 18.85 23.48
CA VAL A 128 -17.26 19.66 23.24
C VAL A 128 -17.41 19.95 21.75
N THR A 129 -18.55 20.50 21.35
CA THR A 129 -18.80 20.91 19.95
C THR A 129 -18.03 22.18 19.58
N PHE A 130 -16.71 22.09 19.59
CA PHE A 130 -15.76 23.20 19.56
C PHE A 130 -15.80 24.06 18.28
N LEU A 131 -16.26 23.54 17.15
CA LEU A 131 -16.37 24.32 15.92
C LEU A 131 -17.66 25.13 15.82
N ASP A 132 -18.66 24.89 16.67
CA ASP A 132 -19.94 25.60 16.63
C ASP A 132 -19.82 27.02 17.24
N SER A 133 -18.84 27.24 18.12
CA SER A 133 -18.63 28.52 18.82
C SER A 133 -17.38 29.26 18.33
N ALA A 134 -17.55 30.50 17.89
CA ALA A 134 -16.44 31.39 17.54
C ALA A 134 -15.55 31.71 18.75
N THR A 135 -16.16 31.82 19.95
CA THR A 135 -15.45 32.05 21.21
C THR A 135 -14.58 30.87 21.57
N ILE A 136 -15.12 29.64 21.58
CA ILE A 136 -14.35 28.42 21.85
C ILE A 136 -13.17 28.28 20.88
N LYS A 137 -13.38 28.52 19.59
CA LYS A 137 -12.30 28.48 18.60
C LYS A 137 -11.21 29.50 18.87
N ARG A 138 -11.58 30.73 19.25
CA ARG A 138 -10.63 31.79 19.63
C ARG A 138 -9.83 31.38 20.88
N ASP A 139 -10.51 30.87 21.89
CA ASP A 139 -9.90 30.46 23.15
C ASP A 139 -8.95 29.26 22.97
N ILE A 140 -9.31 28.29 22.14
CA ILE A 140 -8.40 27.20 21.76
C ILE A 140 -7.13 27.73 21.08
N ARG A 141 -7.26 28.67 20.14
CA ARG A 141 -6.08 29.30 19.49
C ARG A 141 -5.20 30.00 20.49
N ALA A 142 -5.81 30.74 21.42
CA ALA A 142 -5.07 31.45 22.46
C ALA A 142 -4.34 30.49 23.40
N MET A 143 -4.98 29.39 23.83
CA MET A 143 -4.37 28.38 24.69
C MET A 143 -3.20 27.69 23.99
N VAL A 144 -3.39 27.26 22.73
CA VAL A 144 -2.33 26.63 21.93
C VAL A 144 -1.13 27.59 21.75
N ALA A 145 -1.38 28.85 21.38
CA ALA A 145 -0.32 29.84 21.22
C ALA A 145 0.44 30.10 22.52
N ALA A 146 -0.29 30.24 23.64
CA ALA A 146 0.32 30.47 24.96
C ALA A 146 1.17 29.25 25.38
N GLY A 147 0.65 28.03 25.20
CA GLY A 147 1.39 26.81 25.53
C GLY A 147 2.67 26.64 24.71
N VAL A 148 2.63 26.95 23.41
CA VAL A 148 3.83 26.94 22.58
C VAL A 148 4.85 27.99 23.05
N ARG A 149 4.42 29.24 23.27
CA ARG A 149 5.32 30.32 23.72
C ARG A 149 6.00 30.00 25.04
N ALA A 150 5.31 29.33 25.96
CA ALA A 150 5.87 28.91 27.24
C ALA A 150 7.06 27.94 27.11
N CYS A 151 7.13 27.18 26.00
CA CYS A 151 8.15 26.16 25.78
C CYS A 151 9.08 26.49 24.59
N ALA A 152 8.75 27.49 23.78
CA ALA A 152 9.46 27.78 22.53
C ALA A 152 10.94 28.07 22.76
N GLY A 153 11.80 27.51 21.92
CA GLY A 153 13.26 27.69 21.98
C GLY A 153 13.97 26.85 23.04
N HIS A 154 13.25 26.13 23.91
CA HIS A 154 13.88 25.28 24.93
C HIS A 154 14.42 23.97 24.27
N LYS A 155 15.69 23.65 24.52
CA LYS A 155 16.41 22.54 23.87
C LYS A 155 15.83 21.15 24.22
N ALA A 156 15.11 21.01 25.33
CA ALA A 156 14.44 19.76 25.70
C ALA A 156 13.21 19.49 24.85
N VAL A 157 12.57 20.52 24.25
CA VAL A 157 11.36 20.30 23.44
C VAL A 157 11.70 19.49 22.20
N PHE A 158 11.05 18.32 22.06
CA PHE A 158 11.13 17.46 20.89
C PHE A 158 10.11 17.85 19.83
N ALA A 159 8.85 17.93 20.24
CA ALA A 159 7.74 18.21 19.34
C ALA A 159 6.49 18.65 20.14
N TYR A 160 5.47 19.09 19.43
CA TYR A 160 4.16 19.44 20.01
C TYR A 160 3.06 18.51 19.47
N LEU A 161 2.11 18.11 20.35
CA LEU A 161 0.85 17.47 19.97
C LEU A 161 -0.28 18.50 20.04
N VAL A 162 -0.89 18.79 18.89
CA VAL A 162 -1.98 19.79 18.80
C VAL A 162 -3.36 19.25 19.22
N GLY A 163 -3.41 18.06 19.78
CA GLY A 163 -4.60 17.40 20.30
C GLY A 163 -4.35 15.92 20.53
N ASN A 164 -5.27 15.30 21.29
CA ASN A 164 -5.24 13.89 21.65
C ASN A 164 -6.64 13.31 21.56
N GLU A 165 -6.86 12.30 20.70
CA GLU A 165 -8.07 11.50 20.64
C GLU A 165 -9.38 12.31 20.59
N ILE A 166 -9.54 13.22 19.64
CA ILE A 166 -10.82 13.89 19.47
C ILE A 166 -11.92 12.84 19.34
N PRO A 167 -12.96 12.88 20.21
CA PRO A 167 -13.99 11.84 20.23
C PRO A 167 -14.66 11.67 18.87
N PRO A 168 -14.95 10.42 18.44
CA PRO A 168 -15.58 10.14 17.15
C PRO A 168 -16.90 10.87 16.94
N ASP A 169 -17.68 11.05 18.02
CA ASP A 169 -18.94 11.78 17.98
C ASP A 169 -18.73 13.26 17.64
N MET A 170 -17.66 13.87 18.11
CA MET A 170 -17.31 15.26 17.77
C MET A 170 -16.90 15.39 16.31
N ILE A 171 -16.09 14.43 15.82
CA ILE A 171 -15.70 14.41 14.40
C ILE A 171 -16.91 14.16 13.51
N ARG A 172 -17.81 13.28 13.92
CA ARG A 172 -19.05 12.99 13.17
C ARG A 172 -19.98 14.19 13.15
N TRP A 173 -20.08 14.95 14.28
CA TRP A 173 -20.89 16.16 14.39
C TRP A 173 -20.38 17.26 13.44
N HIS A 174 -19.11 17.57 13.53
CA HIS A 174 -18.50 18.66 12.74
C HIS A 174 -18.19 18.28 11.28
N GLY A 175 -18.04 16.99 11.01
CA GLY A 175 -17.49 16.46 9.74
C GLY A 175 -15.96 16.43 9.72
N ALA A 176 -15.40 15.31 9.27
CA ALA A 176 -13.95 15.08 9.24
C ALA A 176 -13.16 16.17 8.51
N ALA A 177 -13.71 16.74 7.44
CA ALA A 177 -13.05 17.81 6.68
C ALA A 177 -12.90 19.11 7.48
N ALA A 178 -13.92 19.48 8.27
CA ALA A 178 -13.89 20.69 9.10
C ALA A 178 -12.90 20.51 10.28
N VAL A 179 -12.94 19.35 10.95
CA VAL A 179 -11.98 19.03 12.03
C VAL A 179 -10.55 19.01 11.49
N ARG A 180 -10.31 18.36 10.35
CA ARG A 180 -9.01 18.36 9.68
C ARG A 180 -8.51 19.78 9.34
N ALA A 181 -9.38 20.63 8.83
CA ALA A 181 -9.03 22.03 8.51
C ALA A 181 -8.63 22.80 9.77
N PHE A 182 -9.34 22.63 10.88
CA PHE A 182 -9.02 23.25 12.14
C PHE A 182 -7.70 22.73 12.74
N LEU A 183 -7.45 21.43 12.73
CA LEU A 183 -6.16 20.87 13.16
C LEU A 183 -5.01 21.41 12.31
N LYS A 184 -5.19 21.55 11.00
CA LYS A 184 -4.20 22.15 10.11
C LYS A 184 -3.92 23.61 10.47
N GLU A 185 -4.94 24.36 10.87
CA GLU A 185 -4.79 25.74 11.37
C GLU A 185 -3.96 25.76 12.66
N LEU A 186 -4.24 24.85 13.63
CA LEU A 186 -3.48 24.78 14.88
C LEU A 186 -2.02 24.40 14.63
N VAL A 187 -1.74 23.46 13.72
CA VAL A 187 -0.35 23.14 13.30
C VAL A 187 0.34 24.37 12.72
N GLY A 188 -0.36 25.13 11.87
CA GLY A 188 0.16 26.39 11.34
C GLY A 188 0.42 27.45 12.42
N LEU A 189 -0.38 27.47 13.49
CA LEU A 189 -0.18 28.33 14.63
C LEU A 189 1.09 27.94 15.40
N VAL A 190 1.29 26.66 15.70
CA VAL A 190 2.52 26.17 16.37
C VAL A 190 3.76 26.57 15.58
N ARG A 191 3.77 26.37 14.26
CA ARG A 191 4.90 26.71 13.38
C ARG A 191 5.19 28.21 13.32
N ARG A 192 4.18 29.06 13.54
CA ARG A 192 4.39 30.52 13.65
C ARG A 192 5.00 30.92 14.99
N GLU A 193 4.54 30.31 16.09
CA GLU A 193 5.02 30.63 17.44
C GLU A 193 6.41 30.01 17.74
N HIS A 194 6.71 28.83 17.12
CA HIS A 194 7.99 28.16 17.23
C HIS A 194 8.45 27.65 15.84
N PRO A 195 9.11 28.47 15.03
CA PRO A 195 9.62 28.09 13.73
C PRO A 195 10.59 26.91 13.81
N GLY A 196 10.38 25.88 12.96
CA GLY A 196 11.20 24.67 12.94
C GLY A 196 10.80 23.58 13.93
N ALA A 197 9.82 23.84 14.81
CA ALA A 197 9.30 22.81 15.70
C ALA A 197 8.58 21.69 14.94
N LEU A 198 8.79 20.43 15.36
CA LEU A 198 8.02 19.29 14.89
C LEU A 198 6.64 19.29 15.54
N VAL A 199 5.62 18.95 14.76
CA VAL A 199 4.22 18.97 15.20
C VAL A 199 3.49 17.72 14.75
N SER A 200 2.69 17.11 15.66
CA SER A 200 1.82 16.01 15.36
C SER A 200 0.46 16.13 16.04
N TYR A 201 -0.40 15.13 15.84
CA TYR A 201 -1.70 14.95 16.47
C TYR A 201 -1.82 13.49 16.89
N ALA A 202 -2.08 13.21 18.16
CA ALA A 202 -2.27 11.85 18.65
C ALA A 202 -3.66 11.33 18.25
N ASN A 203 -3.69 10.47 17.24
CA ASN A 203 -4.89 9.81 16.73
C ASN A 203 -5.09 8.44 17.39
N PHE A 204 -6.18 7.77 17.10
CA PHE A 204 -6.49 6.44 17.62
C PHE A 204 -7.42 5.69 16.65
N PRO A 205 -7.63 4.35 16.81
CA PRO A 205 -8.34 3.52 15.83
C PRO A 205 -9.76 3.99 15.50
N SER A 206 -10.46 4.58 16.46
CA SER A 206 -11.85 5.05 16.25
C SER A 206 -11.95 6.24 15.30
N THR A 207 -10.84 6.93 15.03
CA THR A 207 -10.78 8.10 14.12
C THR A 207 -9.65 7.98 13.10
N GLU A 208 -9.22 6.76 12.78
CA GLU A 208 -8.17 6.47 11.80
C GLU A 208 -8.38 7.20 10.46
N TYR A 209 -9.64 7.33 10.03
CA TYR A 209 -10.02 8.03 8.80
C TYR A 209 -9.75 9.54 8.80
N LEU A 210 -9.40 10.13 9.95
CA LEU A 210 -9.01 11.53 10.03
C LEU A 210 -7.57 11.70 9.52
N ALA A 211 -7.42 11.85 8.21
CA ALA A 211 -6.13 11.98 7.56
C ALA A 211 -5.45 13.31 7.92
N VAL A 212 -4.37 13.26 8.71
CA VAL A 212 -3.58 14.42 9.17
C VAL A 212 -2.24 14.52 8.43
N ASP A 213 -2.29 14.55 7.10
CA ASP A 213 -1.12 14.59 6.20
C ASP A 213 -0.23 15.83 6.29
N PHE A 214 -0.66 16.86 7.04
CA PHE A 214 0.03 18.12 7.25
C PHE A 214 0.95 18.16 8.49
N VAL A 215 0.98 17.08 9.29
CA VAL A 215 1.88 16.92 10.44
C VAL A 215 3.26 16.40 10.01
N ASP A 216 4.27 16.52 10.87
CA ASP A 216 5.63 16.12 10.56
C ASP A 216 5.85 14.60 10.76
N PHE A 217 5.11 13.99 11.67
CA PHE A 217 5.10 12.54 11.92
C PHE A 217 3.70 12.08 12.33
N LEU A 218 3.38 10.82 12.07
CA LEU A 218 2.10 10.23 12.45
C LEU A 218 2.16 9.70 13.88
N SER A 219 1.22 10.11 14.72
CA SER A 219 1.10 9.68 16.11
C SER A 219 -0.19 8.90 16.32
N PHE A 220 -0.08 7.73 16.96
CA PHE A 220 -1.23 6.87 17.24
C PHE A 220 -1.18 6.27 18.65
N ASN A 221 -2.34 6.24 19.31
CA ASN A 221 -2.56 5.50 20.55
C ASN A 221 -3.17 4.13 20.17
N VAL A 222 -2.53 3.03 20.60
CA VAL A 222 -2.88 1.68 20.12
C VAL A 222 -2.95 0.70 21.28
N TYR A 223 -4.14 0.41 21.76
CA TYR A 223 -4.38 -0.56 22.84
C TYR A 223 -4.85 -1.92 22.28
N LEU A 224 -3.94 -2.62 21.61
CA LEU A 224 -4.14 -3.98 21.11
C LEU A 224 -3.24 -4.94 21.89
N HIS A 225 -3.83 -6.01 22.43
CA HIS A 225 -3.17 -6.95 23.33
C HIS A 225 -2.99 -8.35 22.72
N GLU A 226 -3.19 -8.48 21.40
CA GLU A 226 -2.90 -9.70 20.64
C GLU A 226 -1.75 -9.38 19.65
N PRO A 227 -0.61 -10.11 19.71
CA PRO A 227 0.60 -9.77 18.94
C PRO A 227 0.38 -9.67 17.44
N GLY A 228 -0.38 -10.59 16.84
CA GLY A 228 -0.63 -10.58 15.40
C GLY A 228 -1.53 -9.42 14.98
N ALA A 229 -2.54 -9.05 15.78
CA ALA A 229 -3.40 -7.89 15.49
C ALA A 229 -2.61 -6.58 15.63
N PHE A 230 -1.76 -6.47 16.64
CA PHE A 230 -0.90 -5.32 16.87
C PHE A 230 0.10 -5.12 15.72
N GLY A 231 0.81 -6.18 15.30
CA GLY A 231 1.76 -6.12 14.18
C GLY A 231 1.09 -5.70 12.88
N ARG A 232 -0.04 -6.34 12.51
CA ARG A 232 -0.81 -5.97 11.31
C ARG A 232 -1.31 -4.52 11.35
N TYR A 233 -1.69 -4.04 12.54
CA TYR A 233 -2.14 -2.66 12.66
C TYR A 233 -0.98 -1.66 12.54
N ILE A 234 0.20 -1.97 13.06
CA ILE A 234 1.43 -1.17 12.84
C ILE A 234 1.75 -1.09 11.34
N ALA A 235 1.73 -2.21 10.62
CA ALA A 235 1.96 -2.22 9.17
C ALA A 235 0.95 -1.32 8.44
N ARG A 236 -0.33 -1.37 8.82
CA ARG A 236 -1.37 -0.48 8.30
C ARG A 236 -1.06 1.00 8.58
N LEU A 237 -0.73 1.34 9.82
CA LEU A 237 -0.40 2.71 10.19
C LEU A 237 0.85 3.22 9.45
N HIS A 238 1.84 2.35 9.22
CA HIS A 238 3.00 2.67 8.41
C HIS A 238 2.66 2.99 6.95
N ASN A 239 1.73 2.22 6.36
CA ASN A 239 1.25 2.50 5.01
C ASN A 239 0.45 3.82 4.95
N LEU A 240 -0.34 4.12 5.98
CA LEU A 240 -1.05 5.41 6.09
C LEU A 240 -0.10 6.60 6.32
N ALA A 241 1.01 6.38 7.02
CA ALA A 241 2.04 7.40 7.24
C ALA A 241 2.79 7.77 5.95
N VAL A 242 2.74 6.93 4.92
CA VAL A 242 3.42 7.07 3.63
C VAL A 242 4.93 7.24 3.83
N ASP A 243 5.45 8.46 3.81
CA ASP A 243 6.87 8.81 3.93
C ASP A 243 7.25 9.43 5.29
N LYS A 244 6.33 9.40 6.27
CA LYS A 244 6.54 10.03 7.58
C LYS A 244 6.87 9.01 8.66
N PRO A 245 7.57 9.44 9.73
CA PRO A 245 7.76 8.61 10.91
C PRO A 245 6.42 8.21 11.54
N LEU A 246 6.32 6.97 11.99
CA LEU A 246 5.25 6.48 12.84
C LEU A 246 5.71 6.46 14.29
N VAL A 247 4.95 7.08 15.18
CA VAL A 247 5.18 7.06 16.63
C VAL A 247 3.93 6.52 17.32
N LEU A 248 4.09 5.46 18.11
CA LEU A 248 3.04 5.02 19.02
C LEU A 248 3.07 5.89 20.27
N THR A 249 2.10 6.79 20.39
CA THR A 249 2.09 7.79 21.47
C THR A 249 1.46 7.29 22.76
N GLU A 250 0.69 6.21 22.69
CA GLU A 250 0.23 5.45 23.84
C GLU A 250 0.01 3.97 23.47
N PHE A 251 0.45 3.11 24.33
CA PHE A 251 0.09 1.68 24.40
C PHE A 251 0.42 1.17 25.79
N GLY A 252 -0.26 0.14 26.23
CA GLY A 252 -0.06 -0.41 27.56
C GLY A 252 -1.21 -1.32 27.97
N ILE A 253 -1.11 -1.88 29.16
CA ILE A 253 -2.16 -2.68 29.78
C ILE A 253 -2.20 -2.41 31.29
N ASP A 254 -3.38 -2.48 31.85
CA ASP A 254 -3.64 -2.22 33.26
C ASP A 254 -3.29 -3.43 34.13
N SER A 255 -2.33 -3.27 35.04
CA SER A 255 -1.91 -4.35 35.93
C SER A 255 -2.90 -4.65 37.08
N LEU A 256 -3.77 -3.69 37.44
CA LEU A 256 -4.81 -3.93 38.45
C LEU A 256 -5.77 -5.04 38.03
N ARG A 257 -6.07 -5.16 36.73
CA ARG A 257 -6.98 -6.16 36.16
C ARG A 257 -6.26 -7.42 35.69
N HIS A 258 -4.99 -7.31 35.32
CA HIS A 258 -4.27 -8.38 34.62
C HIS A 258 -3.06 -8.90 35.38
N GLY A 259 -2.61 -8.20 36.41
CA GLY A 259 -1.39 -8.53 37.19
C GLY A 259 -0.14 -7.87 36.60
N ASP A 260 0.86 -7.66 37.46
CA ASP A 260 2.10 -6.95 37.08
C ASP A 260 2.97 -7.77 36.14
N GLU A 261 3.01 -9.09 36.26
CA GLU A 261 3.78 -9.96 35.35
C GLU A 261 3.21 -9.95 33.94
N PHE A 262 1.88 -10.04 33.80
CA PHE A 262 1.23 -9.97 32.49
C PHE A 262 1.40 -8.59 31.85
N GLN A 263 1.42 -7.52 32.65
CA GLN A 263 1.76 -6.18 32.17
C GLN A 263 3.19 -6.17 31.61
N ALA A 264 4.14 -6.74 32.34
CA ALA A 264 5.54 -6.80 31.91
C ALA A 264 5.73 -7.58 30.61
N GLU A 265 5.12 -8.78 30.51
CA GLU A 265 5.15 -9.58 29.29
C GLU A 265 4.53 -8.84 28.09
N THR A 266 3.38 -8.20 28.31
CA THR A 266 2.67 -7.47 27.26
C THR A 266 3.50 -6.30 26.77
N LEU A 267 4.07 -5.49 27.64
CA LEU A 267 4.91 -4.36 27.27
C LEU A 267 6.22 -4.80 26.60
N ASP A 268 6.81 -5.91 27.04
CA ASP A 268 8.03 -6.46 26.41
C ASP A 268 7.81 -6.75 24.91
N TRP A 269 6.77 -7.53 24.58
CA TRP A 269 6.51 -7.85 23.16
C TRP A 269 5.93 -6.67 22.38
N GLN A 270 5.15 -5.76 22.99
CA GLN A 270 4.62 -4.57 22.30
C GLN A 270 5.73 -3.64 21.86
N VAL A 271 6.69 -3.32 22.74
CA VAL A 271 7.85 -2.49 22.41
C VAL A 271 8.68 -3.14 21.31
N ARG A 272 8.97 -4.45 21.46
CA ARG A 272 9.70 -5.20 20.44
C ARG A 272 8.97 -5.17 19.09
N ALA A 273 7.68 -5.49 19.06
CA ALA A 273 6.88 -5.53 17.83
C ALA A 273 6.79 -4.14 17.16
N ALA A 274 6.67 -3.07 17.93
CA ALA A 274 6.64 -1.71 17.41
C ALA A 274 7.92 -1.37 16.64
N PHE A 275 9.09 -1.57 17.24
CA PHE A 275 10.37 -1.27 16.58
C PHE A 275 10.73 -2.29 15.49
N ALA A 276 10.37 -3.56 15.64
CA ALA A 276 10.51 -4.56 14.58
C ALA A 276 9.63 -4.24 13.36
N GLY A 277 8.43 -3.69 13.58
CA GLY A 277 7.56 -3.16 12.55
C GLY A 277 8.04 -1.81 11.97
N GLY A 278 9.09 -1.22 12.54
CA GLY A 278 9.74 0.01 12.06
C GLY A 278 9.16 1.31 12.62
N ALA A 279 8.41 1.28 13.72
CA ALA A 279 8.04 2.51 14.40
C ALA A 279 9.29 3.35 14.74
N ALA A 280 9.23 4.64 14.45
CA ALA A 280 10.31 5.57 14.78
C ALA A 280 10.35 5.93 16.27
N GLY A 281 9.29 5.55 17.01
CA GLY A 281 9.23 5.77 18.44
C GLY A 281 8.00 5.18 19.09
N THR A 282 8.12 5.02 20.41
CA THR A 282 7.09 4.47 21.29
C THR A 282 7.00 5.28 22.56
N PHE A 283 5.78 5.43 23.10
CA PHE A 283 5.53 5.95 24.43
C PHE A 283 4.66 4.97 25.21
N VAL A 284 5.25 4.34 26.20
CA VAL A 284 4.49 3.47 27.12
C VAL A 284 3.56 4.34 27.97
N PHE A 285 2.32 3.93 28.03
CA PHE A 285 1.33 4.50 28.95
C PHE A 285 1.21 3.58 30.15
N ALA A 286 1.71 4.00 31.35
CA ALA A 286 2.22 5.31 31.71
C ALA A 286 3.47 5.18 32.62
N TRP A 287 4.06 6.30 33.06
CA TRP A 287 5.16 6.26 34.04
C TRP A 287 4.72 5.70 35.39
N THR A 288 3.63 6.26 35.94
CA THR A 288 3.14 5.92 37.28
C THR A 288 1.65 5.61 37.26
N ASP A 289 1.16 4.88 38.26
CA ASP A 289 -0.26 4.61 38.46
C ASP A 289 -1.05 5.85 38.90
N GLU A 290 -0.41 6.99 39.04
CA GLU A 290 -1.12 8.25 39.29
C GLU A 290 -1.69 8.82 38.02
N TRP A 291 -2.99 9.05 38.04
CA TRP A 291 -3.71 9.69 36.95
C TRP A 291 -4.79 10.63 37.47
N PHE A 292 -4.83 11.87 36.96
CA PHE A 292 -5.81 12.88 37.38
C PHE A 292 -6.49 13.48 36.15
N THR A 293 -7.80 13.32 36.05
CA THR A 293 -8.57 13.88 34.95
C THR A 293 -9.99 14.23 35.40
N GLY A 294 -10.63 15.17 34.71
CA GLY A 294 -12.00 15.58 35.06
C GLY A 294 -12.15 16.13 36.48
N GLY A 295 -11.09 16.62 37.10
CA GLY A 295 -11.12 17.18 38.46
C GLY A 295 -10.98 16.12 39.58
N GLN A 296 -10.71 14.87 39.24
CA GLN A 296 -10.59 13.77 40.24
C GLN A 296 -9.42 12.82 39.93
N ARG A 297 -8.92 12.16 40.95
CA ARG A 297 -7.91 11.11 40.83
C ARG A 297 -8.60 9.84 40.35
N ILE A 298 -8.00 9.18 39.36
CA ILE A 298 -8.44 7.87 38.86
C ILE A 298 -7.73 6.80 39.69
N GLU A 299 -8.48 6.04 40.47
CA GLU A 299 -7.91 5.03 41.40
C GLU A 299 -8.00 3.60 40.88
N ASP A 300 -8.84 3.36 39.90
CA ASP A 300 -9.07 2.05 39.30
C ASP A 300 -8.21 1.77 38.05
N TRP A 301 -7.11 2.53 37.84
CA TRP A 301 -6.12 2.37 36.80
C TRP A 301 -4.72 2.11 37.38
N ALA A 302 -4.01 1.13 36.81
CA ALA A 302 -2.64 0.80 37.18
C ALA A 302 -1.78 0.47 35.95
N PHE A 303 -1.63 1.46 35.06
CA PHE A 303 -0.83 1.37 33.83
C PHE A 303 0.64 1.71 34.05
N GLY A 304 1.03 2.17 35.24
CA GLY A 304 2.37 2.67 35.53
C GLY A 304 3.45 1.63 35.38
N LEU A 305 4.63 2.06 34.97
CA LEU A 305 5.89 1.30 35.09
C LEU A 305 6.39 1.29 36.54
N VAL A 306 5.98 2.32 37.32
CA VAL A 306 6.13 2.40 38.77
C VAL A 306 4.77 2.60 39.40
N ASP A 307 4.60 2.18 40.64
CA ASP A 307 3.39 2.40 41.40
C ASP A 307 3.23 3.87 41.82
N ARG A 308 2.21 4.18 42.63
CA ARG A 308 1.93 5.54 43.12
C ARG A 308 3.03 6.04 44.07
N GLU A 309 3.70 5.13 44.78
CA GLU A 309 4.83 5.41 45.67
C GLU A 309 6.19 5.43 44.97
N ARG A 310 6.19 5.33 43.61
CA ARG A 310 7.40 5.28 42.76
C ARG A 310 8.24 4.01 42.92
N ARG A 311 7.65 2.90 43.45
CA ARG A 311 8.31 1.62 43.48
C ARG A 311 8.27 0.98 42.11
N PRO A 312 9.39 0.53 41.56
CA PRO A 312 9.45 -0.14 40.27
C PRO A 312 8.58 -1.40 40.20
N LYS A 313 7.81 -1.55 39.11
CA LYS A 313 7.12 -2.79 38.78
C LYS A 313 7.97 -3.63 37.81
N PRO A 314 7.71 -4.94 37.63
CA PRO A 314 8.38 -5.82 36.66
C PRO A 314 8.36 -5.21 35.22
N ALA A 315 7.33 -4.47 34.90
CA ALA A 315 7.18 -3.75 33.65
C ALA A 315 8.31 -2.74 33.36
N LEU A 316 8.85 -2.07 34.39
CA LEU A 316 9.96 -1.12 34.21
C LEU A 316 11.22 -1.82 33.71
N GLU A 317 11.54 -3.00 34.26
CA GLU A 317 12.69 -3.79 33.85
C GLU A 317 12.49 -4.34 32.42
N ALA A 318 11.29 -4.85 32.11
CA ALA A 318 10.95 -5.38 30.78
C ALA A 318 11.11 -4.31 29.69
N VAL A 319 10.55 -3.12 29.90
CA VAL A 319 10.68 -1.97 28.98
C VAL A 319 12.12 -1.50 28.90
N GLY A 320 12.83 -1.44 30.05
CA GLY A 320 14.23 -1.04 30.12
C GLY A 320 15.15 -1.92 29.29
N ARG A 321 15.00 -3.25 29.37
CA ARG A 321 15.76 -4.19 28.52
C ARG A 321 15.54 -3.91 27.03
N ARG A 322 14.32 -3.58 26.61
CA ARG A 322 14.02 -3.27 25.20
C ARG A 322 14.57 -1.92 24.74
N TYR A 323 14.49 -0.90 25.60
CA TYR A 323 14.96 0.44 25.28
C TYR A 323 16.50 0.55 25.28
N GLN A 324 17.19 -0.26 26.08
CA GLN A 324 18.65 -0.34 26.09
C GLN A 324 19.23 -1.30 25.04
N GLY A 325 18.37 -2.17 24.48
CA GLY A 325 18.76 -3.12 23.43
C GLY A 325 18.96 -2.46 22.06
N PRO A 326 19.44 -3.23 21.07
CA PRO A 326 19.62 -2.74 19.71
C PRO A 326 18.28 -2.37 19.07
N LEU A 327 18.29 -1.28 18.29
CA LEU A 327 17.13 -0.82 17.52
C LEU A 327 17.53 -0.60 16.05
N PRO A 328 16.85 -1.22 15.07
CA PRO A 328 15.73 -2.18 15.25
C PRO A 328 16.15 -3.45 16.02
N PRO A 329 15.19 -4.19 16.60
CA PRO A 329 15.51 -5.39 17.37
C PRO A 329 16.28 -6.42 16.53
N ALA A 330 17.25 -7.11 17.17
CA ALA A 330 18.01 -8.15 16.51
C ALA A 330 17.12 -9.26 15.95
N LEU A 331 17.48 -9.75 14.77
CA LEU A 331 16.81 -10.88 14.13
C LEU A 331 17.22 -12.19 14.81
N LEU A 332 16.35 -13.20 14.76
CA LEU A 332 16.69 -14.55 15.23
C LEU A 332 17.77 -15.21 14.35
N ARG A 333 17.83 -14.83 13.07
CA ARG A 333 18.77 -15.36 12.08
C ARG A 333 19.15 -14.23 11.12
N TYR A 334 20.42 -14.20 10.73
CA TYR A 334 20.97 -13.30 9.73
C TYR A 334 21.47 -14.12 8.53
N PRO A 335 20.60 -14.53 7.59
CA PRO A 335 21.04 -15.20 6.37
C PRO A 335 21.91 -14.27 5.55
N ARG A 336 22.95 -14.83 4.86
CA ARG A 336 23.77 -14.04 3.95
C ARG A 336 22.94 -13.43 2.83
N VAL A 337 23.11 -12.12 2.58
CA VAL A 337 22.40 -11.37 1.54
C VAL A 337 23.38 -10.93 0.44
N SER A 338 23.03 -11.15 -0.82
CA SER A 338 23.69 -10.53 -1.96
C SER A 338 22.87 -9.35 -2.46
N VAL A 339 23.39 -8.15 -2.30
CA VAL A 339 22.79 -6.93 -2.85
C VAL A 339 23.22 -6.77 -4.29
N VAL A 340 22.30 -6.82 -5.24
CA VAL A 340 22.57 -6.68 -6.68
C VAL A 340 22.17 -5.29 -7.15
N VAL A 341 23.13 -4.54 -7.67
CA VAL A 341 22.95 -3.20 -8.26
C VAL A 341 23.20 -3.28 -9.76
N CYS A 342 22.14 -3.08 -10.56
CA CYS A 342 22.26 -3.01 -12.02
C CYS A 342 22.47 -1.56 -12.45
N ALA A 343 23.58 -1.29 -13.17
CA ALA A 343 23.96 0.06 -13.56
C ALA A 343 24.12 0.21 -15.09
N TYR A 344 23.53 1.29 -15.62
CA TYR A 344 23.71 1.71 -17.00
C TYR A 344 23.63 3.23 -17.13
N ASN A 345 24.77 3.89 -17.40
CA ASN A 345 24.90 5.34 -17.50
C ASN A 345 24.35 6.07 -16.27
N ALA A 346 24.88 5.73 -15.09
CA ALA A 346 24.42 6.18 -13.78
C ALA A 346 25.44 7.08 -13.04
N GLU A 347 26.40 7.71 -13.74
CA GLU A 347 27.48 8.50 -13.13
C GLU A 347 27.02 9.51 -12.09
N ARG A 348 25.80 10.05 -12.22
CA ARG A 348 25.25 11.06 -11.33
C ARG A 348 24.84 10.52 -9.96
N THR A 349 24.44 9.26 -9.89
CA THR A 349 23.80 8.68 -8.69
C THR A 349 24.54 7.49 -8.11
N MET A 350 25.48 6.93 -8.88
CA MET A 350 26.19 5.71 -8.53
C MET A 350 26.98 5.84 -7.22
N GLU A 351 27.66 6.97 -7.03
CA GLU A 351 28.43 7.25 -5.81
C GLU A 351 27.54 7.24 -4.55
N ALA A 352 26.43 7.98 -4.58
CA ALA A 352 25.48 8.04 -3.47
C ALA A 352 24.82 6.66 -3.20
N CYS A 353 24.55 5.90 -4.26
CA CYS A 353 24.04 4.54 -4.14
C CYS A 353 25.02 3.64 -3.39
N LEU A 354 26.27 3.56 -3.85
CA LEU A 354 27.28 2.69 -3.24
C LEU A 354 27.66 3.15 -1.83
N ALA A 355 27.84 4.45 -1.60
CA ALA A 355 28.11 4.97 -0.25
C ALA A 355 27.00 4.58 0.76
N SER A 356 25.75 4.53 0.33
CA SER A 356 24.66 4.08 1.21
C SER A 356 24.69 2.57 1.50
N LEU A 357 25.20 1.77 0.59
CA LEU A 357 25.31 0.32 0.77
C LEU A 357 26.53 -0.06 1.64
N GLU A 358 27.53 0.80 1.74
CA GLU A 358 28.70 0.58 2.60
C GLU A 358 28.36 0.66 4.09
N ILE A 359 27.36 1.45 4.45
CA ILE A 359 26.95 1.71 5.84
C ILE A 359 25.71 0.93 6.29
N LEU A 360 25.36 -0.13 5.58
CA LEU A 360 24.19 -0.95 5.95
C LEU A 360 24.39 -1.63 7.30
N ASN A 361 23.40 -1.52 8.16
CA ASN A 361 23.37 -2.15 9.48
C ASN A 361 22.91 -3.62 9.38
N TYR A 362 23.74 -4.45 8.69
CA TYR A 362 23.49 -5.87 8.50
C TYR A 362 24.82 -6.64 8.52
N PRO A 363 24.96 -7.75 9.29
CA PRO A 363 26.28 -8.33 9.59
C PRO A 363 26.92 -9.11 8.43
N ASP A 364 26.14 -9.75 7.55
CA ASP A 364 26.66 -10.64 6.50
C ASP A 364 26.02 -10.37 5.15
N TYR A 365 26.62 -9.51 4.36
CA TYR A 365 26.18 -9.21 3.01
C TYR A 365 27.35 -8.98 2.06
N GLU A 366 27.09 -9.11 0.77
CA GLU A 366 27.98 -8.70 -0.33
C GLU A 366 27.25 -7.76 -1.27
N VAL A 367 27.98 -6.93 -1.99
CA VAL A 367 27.41 -6.06 -3.04
C VAL A 367 27.97 -6.47 -4.39
N VAL A 368 27.06 -6.82 -5.32
CA VAL A 368 27.37 -7.21 -6.69
C VAL A 368 26.86 -6.13 -7.64
N VAL A 369 27.79 -5.39 -8.24
CA VAL A 369 27.46 -4.37 -9.25
C VAL A 369 27.55 -4.98 -10.63
N VAL A 370 26.43 -4.94 -11.38
CA VAL A 370 26.40 -5.37 -12.78
C VAL A 370 26.35 -4.15 -13.69
N ASN A 371 27.49 -3.82 -14.31
CA ASN A 371 27.60 -2.76 -15.30
C ASN A 371 27.15 -3.28 -16.67
N ASP A 372 25.96 -2.85 -17.12
CA ASP A 372 25.35 -3.28 -18.39
C ASP A 372 25.83 -2.43 -19.58
N GLY A 373 27.15 -2.29 -19.72
CA GLY A 373 27.79 -1.61 -20.85
C GLY A 373 27.65 -0.08 -20.81
N SER A 374 27.83 0.54 -19.63
CA SER A 374 27.86 2.00 -19.50
C SER A 374 28.96 2.64 -20.32
N ARG A 375 28.72 3.87 -20.80
CA ARG A 375 29.60 4.67 -21.63
C ARG A 375 30.06 5.97 -20.95
N ASP A 376 29.63 6.20 -19.74
CA ASP A 376 29.96 7.31 -18.87
C ASP A 376 30.89 6.83 -17.75
N ARG A 377 31.09 7.63 -16.71
CA ARG A 377 31.96 7.33 -15.58
C ARG A 377 31.41 6.27 -14.60
N THR A 378 30.28 5.65 -14.87
CA THR A 378 29.64 4.68 -13.96
C THR A 378 30.56 3.57 -13.51
N LEU A 379 31.30 2.95 -14.44
CA LEU A 379 32.25 1.88 -14.12
C LEU A 379 33.41 2.38 -13.25
N ALA A 380 34.01 3.50 -13.60
CA ALA A 380 35.13 4.08 -12.82
C ALA A 380 34.71 4.46 -11.39
N ILE A 381 33.46 4.94 -11.22
CA ILE A 381 32.91 5.20 -9.89
C ILE A 381 32.70 3.88 -9.12
N ALA A 382 32.18 2.85 -9.74
CA ALA A 382 31.99 1.55 -9.08
C ALA A 382 33.34 0.97 -8.63
N GLU A 383 34.40 1.07 -9.46
CA GLU A 383 35.75 0.60 -9.16
C GLU A 383 36.40 1.33 -7.98
N SER A 384 35.95 2.53 -7.63
CA SER A 384 36.45 3.26 -6.45
C SER A 384 35.89 2.72 -5.12
N PHE A 385 34.92 1.78 -5.14
CA PHE A 385 34.39 1.13 -3.96
C PHE A 385 34.90 -0.33 -3.86
N PRO A 386 35.98 -0.59 -3.11
CA PRO A 386 36.69 -1.89 -3.11
C PRO A 386 35.87 -3.05 -2.51
N TYR A 387 34.80 -2.75 -1.74
CA TYR A 387 33.90 -3.76 -1.17
C TYR A 387 32.92 -4.32 -2.22
N CYS A 388 32.83 -3.71 -3.40
CA CYS A 388 31.89 -4.13 -4.46
C CYS A 388 32.56 -5.18 -5.37
N ARG A 389 31.81 -6.24 -5.66
CA ARG A 389 32.15 -7.18 -6.74
C ARG A 389 31.55 -6.69 -8.05
N ILE A 390 32.37 -6.32 -9.01
CA ILE A 390 31.94 -5.72 -10.27
C ILE A 390 31.94 -6.77 -11.39
N ILE A 391 30.83 -6.79 -12.16
CA ILE A 391 30.65 -7.61 -13.36
C ILE A 391 30.27 -6.69 -14.51
N SER A 392 31.12 -6.61 -15.53
CA SER A 392 30.86 -5.81 -16.74
C SER A 392 30.41 -6.70 -17.89
N GLN A 393 29.38 -6.26 -18.61
CA GLN A 393 28.85 -6.94 -19.81
C GLN A 393 28.47 -5.90 -20.88
N GLU A 394 28.31 -6.36 -22.13
CA GLU A 394 27.64 -5.55 -23.16
C GLU A 394 26.20 -5.26 -22.77
N ASN A 395 25.63 -4.11 -23.21
CA ASN A 395 24.26 -3.75 -22.90
C ASN A 395 23.24 -4.78 -23.42
N LYS A 396 22.75 -5.63 -22.52
CA LYS A 396 21.72 -6.66 -22.79
C LYS A 396 20.39 -6.32 -22.15
N GLY A 397 20.32 -5.28 -21.34
CA GLY A 397 19.13 -4.77 -20.66
C GLY A 397 18.94 -5.28 -19.25
N LEU A 398 18.06 -4.60 -18.51
CA LEU A 398 17.90 -4.71 -17.06
C LEU A 398 17.65 -6.15 -16.57
N SER A 399 16.72 -6.89 -17.20
CA SER A 399 16.43 -8.27 -16.80
C SER A 399 17.63 -9.19 -16.90
N VAL A 400 18.45 -9.04 -17.96
CA VAL A 400 19.66 -9.84 -18.12
C VAL A 400 20.71 -9.46 -17.05
N ALA A 401 20.87 -8.17 -16.77
CA ALA A 401 21.78 -7.71 -15.72
C ALA A 401 21.35 -8.25 -14.35
N ARG A 402 20.06 -8.24 -14.01
CA ARG A 402 19.52 -8.82 -12.78
C ARG A 402 19.78 -10.33 -12.68
N ASN A 403 19.62 -11.07 -13.80
CA ASN A 403 19.90 -12.50 -13.84
C ASN A 403 21.40 -12.79 -13.67
N VAL A 404 22.27 -12.00 -14.27
CA VAL A 404 23.74 -12.13 -14.11
C VAL A 404 24.12 -11.89 -12.64
N GLY A 405 23.54 -10.86 -12.02
CA GLY A 405 23.73 -10.59 -10.59
C GLY A 405 23.24 -11.74 -9.71
N ALA A 406 22.05 -12.29 -9.96
CA ALA A 406 21.52 -13.45 -9.23
C ALA A 406 22.38 -14.72 -9.39
N ALA A 407 22.92 -14.95 -10.57
CA ALA A 407 23.80 -16.10 -10.84
C ALA A 407 25.14 -15.95 -10.10
N ALA A 408 25.67 -14.74 -10.00
CA ALA A 408 26.91 -14.42 -9.30
C ALA A 408 26.75 -14.33 -7.78
N ALA A 409 25.53 -14.15 -7.29
CA ALA A 409 25.20 -14.03 -5.87
C ALA A 409 25.59 -15.30 -5.11
N THR A 410 26.18 -15.13 -3.92
CA THR A 410 26.52 -16.22 -3.00
C THR A 410 25.57 -16.32 -1.82
N GLY A 411 24.78 -15.27 -1.57
CA GLY A 411 23.81 -15.19 -0.49
C GLY A 411 22.59 -16.09 -0.69
N GLU A 412 21.98 -16.47 0.40
CA GLU A 412 20.69 -17.17 0.43
C GLU A 412 19.56 -16.27 -0.08
N ILE A 413 19.68 -14.98 0.18
CA ILE A 413 18.75 -13.94 -0.27
C ILE A 413 19.44 -13.05 -1.30
N VAL A 414 18.74 -12.72 -2.38
CA VAL A 414 19.18 -11.73 -3.37
C VAL A 414 18.27 -10.51 -3.23
N ALA A 415 18.86 -9.40 -2.81
CA ALA A 415 18.18 -8.10 -2.72
C ALA A 415 18.58 -7.22 -3.90
N TYR A 416 17.61 -6.58 -4.53
CA TYR A 416 17.84 -5.68 -5.67
C TYR A 416 17.55 -4.24 -5.30
N THR A 417 18.47 -3.37 -5.68
CA THR A 417 18.23 -1.92 -5.73
C THR A 417 18.78 -1.36 -7.04
N ASP A 418 18.27 -0.21 -7.48
CA ASP A 418 18.72 0.41 -8.72
C ASP A 418 19.89 1.38 -8.42
N SER A 419 20.75 1.64 -9.40
CA SER A 419 21.90 2.55 -9.29
C SER A 419 21.54 4.02 -9.05
N ASP A 420 20.23 4.35 -9.09
CA ASP A 420 19.68 5.64 -8.74
C ASP A 420 18.85 5.59 -7.43
N CYS A 421 19.23 4.68 -6.53
CA CYS A 421 18.67 4.55 -5.20
C CYS A 421 19.73 4.74 -4.12
N VAL A 422 19.29 5.26 -2.96
CA VAL A 422 20.04 5.32 -1.70
C VAL A 422 19.30 4.47 -0.69
N ALA A 423 19.94 3.49 -0.09
CA ALA A 423 19.33 2.60 0.88
C ALA A 423 19.33 3.22 2.29
N ASP A 424 18.29 2.96 3.07
CA ASP A 424 18.30 3.23 4.50
C ASP A 424 19.27 2.27 5.21
N PRO A 425 20.01 2.69 6.25
CA PRO A 425 20.96 1.81 6.94
C PRO A 425 20.35 0.48 7.43
N ASP A 426 19.08 0.45 7.83
CA ASP A 426 18.40 -0.76 8.31
C ASP A 426 17.58 -1.47 7.23
N TRP A 427 17.74 -1.09 5.97
CA TRP A 427 16.98 -1.62 4.83
C TRP A 427 16.98 -3.15 4.76
N LEU A 428 18.16 -3.79 4.83
CA LEU A 428 18.28 -5.26 4.79
C LEU A 428 17.67 -5.91 6.01
N THR A 429 17.85 -5.32 7.20
CA THR A 429 17.29 -5.83 8.45
C THR A 429 15.77 -5.93 8.37
N TYR A 430 15.08 -4.90 7.87
CA TYR A 430 13.63 -4.93 7.71
C TYR A 430 13.15 -5.85 6.57
N LEU A 431 13.89 -5.97 5.46
CA LEU A 431 13.54 -6.92 4.39
C LEU A 431 13.65 -8.37 4.86
N VAL A 432 14.77 -8.70 5.53
CA VAL A 432 15.03 -10.04 6.02
C VAL A 432 14.08 -10.41 7.15
N ALA A 433 13.81 -9.50 8.08
CA ALA A 433 12.79 -9.71 9.12
C ALA A 433 11.48 -10.19 8.52
N ARG A 434 11.01 -9.52 7.46
CA ARG A 434 9.75 -9.87 6.81
C ARG A 434 9.82 -11.19 6.04
N LEU A 435 10.93 -11.51 5.39
CA LEU A 435 11.12 -12.79 4.70
C LEU A 435 11.13 -13.98 5.67
N GLU A 436 11.80 -13.82 6.81
CA GLU A 436 11.94 -14.88 7.81
C GLU A 436 10.63 -15.12 8.60
N GLU A 437 9.91 -14.04 8.97
CA GLU A 437 8.67 -14.12 9.76
C GLU A 437 7.59 -15.00 9.13
N GLY A 438 7.45 -14.97 7.82
CA GLY A 438 6.42 -15.75 7.10
C GLY A 438 6.97 -16.91 6.28
N GLY A 439 8.28 -17.20 6.30
CA GLY A 439 8.91 -18.15 5.37
C GLY A 439 8.66 -17.77 3.91
N LEU A 440 8.63 -16.48 3.61
CA LEU A 440 8.23 -15.94 2.31
C LEU A 440 9.33 -16.12 1.26
N ALA A 441 8.94 -16.33 0.00
CA ALA A 441 9.87 -16.46 -1.11
C ALA A 441 10.34 -15.11 -1.68
N ALA A 442 9.56 -14.05 -1.47
CA ALA A 442 9.86 -12.70 -1.95
C ALA A 442 9.34 -11.65 -0.97
N CYS A 443 10.00 -10.50 -0.92
CA CYS A 443 9.58 -9.33 -0.15
C CYS A 443 10.04 -8.05 -0.85
N GLY A 444 9.39 -6.94 -0.56
CA GLY A 444 9.82 -5.61 -0.97
C GLY A 444 9.40 -4.54 0.01
N GLY A 445 9.81 -3.32 -0.26
CA GLY A 445 9.50 -2.15 0.55
C GLY A 445 9.13 -0.93 -0.30
N PRO A 446 8.77 0.19 0.35
CA PRO A 446 8.47 1.43 -0.33
C PRO A 446 9.73 2.09 -0.90
N ASN A 447 9.53 2.98 -1.88
CA ASN A 447 10.56 3.86 -2.38
C ASN A 447 10.05 5.30 -2.40
N PHE A 448 10.86 6.23 -1.91
CA PHE A 448 10.50 7.64 -1.81
C PHE A 448 11.45 8.49 -2.65
N PRO A 449 10.99 9.60 -3.26
CA PRO A 449 11.91 10.54 -3.86
C PRO A 449 12.73 11.22 -2.74
N PRO A 450 14.05 11.36 -2.90
CA PRO A 450 14.83 12.20 -2.01
C PRO A 450 14.41 13.67 -2.17
N PRO A 451 14.74 14.57 -1.21
CA PRO A 451 14.55 15.99 -1.38
C PRO A 451 15.26 16.49 -2.64
N GLU A 452 14.54 17.14 -3.55
CA GLU A 452 15.10 17.62 -4.81
C GLU A 452 15.46 19.10 -4.71
N ASP A 453 16.53 19.50 -5.39
CA ASP A 453 17.08 20.85 -5.31
C ASP A 453 16.64 21.77 -6.45
N ALA A 454 15.80 21.31 -7.36
CA ALA A 454 15.33 22.06 -8.50
C ALA A 454 13.82 21.84 -8.78
N LEU A 455 13.21 22.85 -9.44
CA LEU A 455 11.79 22.87 -9.77
C LEU A 455 11.35 21.65 -10.63
N VAL A 456 12.14 21.29 -11.66
CA VAL A 456 11.73 20.22 -12.58
C VAL A 456 11.76 18.86 -11.92
N PRO A 457 12.84 18.42 -11.24
CA PRO A 457 12.84 17.19 -10.48
C PRO A 457 11.72 17.13 -9.43
N SER A 458 11.49 18.20 -8.66
CA SER A 458 10.40 18.28 -7.69
C SER A 458 9.02 18.11 -8.32
N ALA A 459 8.78 18.70 -9.50
CA ALA A 459 7.54 18.50 -10.24
C ALA A 459 7.38 17.07 -10.77
N VAL A 460 8.47 16.46 -11.26
CA VAL A 460 8.48 15.07 -11.72
C VAL A 460 8.25 14.11 -10.56
N ALA A 461 8.81 14.37 -9.38
CA ALA A 461 8.66 13.54 -8.19
C ALA A 461 7.20 13.33 -7.78
N VAL A 462 6.37 14.36 -7.93
CA VAL A 462 4.93 14.32 -7.60
C VAL A 462 4.03 13.99 -8.80
N SER A 463 4.63 13.76 -9.98
CA SER A 463 3.87 13.43 -11.20
C SER A 463 3.63 11.93 -11.32
N PRO A 464 2.53 11.47 -11.99
CA PRO A 464 2.22 10.05 -12.14
C PRO A 464 3.31 9.26 -12.88
N GLY A 465 3.44 7.96 -12.55
CA GLY A 465 4.30 7.03 -13.28
C GLY A 465 5.69 6.85 -12.69
N GLY A 466 5.87 7.14 -11.40
CA GLY A 466 7.00 6.62 -10.63
C GLY A 466 6.86 5.12 -10.34
N PRO A 467 7.93 4.43 -9.87
CA PRO A 467 7.80 3.05 -9.40
C PRO A 467 6.90 3.02 -8.16
N THR A 468 5.90 2.15 -8.18
CA THR A 468 4.91 2.01 -7.11
C THR A 468 4.74 0.55 -6.75
N HIS A 469 4.52 0.27 -5.48
CA HIS A 469 4.08 -1.05 -5.00
C HIS A 469 2.54 -1.11 -4.97
N VAL A 470 2.01 -2.33 -5.04
CA VAL A 470 0.57 -2.61 -4.94
C VAL A 470 0.35 -3.64 -3.86
N LEU A 471 -0.50 -3.34 -2.87
CA LEU A 471 -0.69 -4.17 -1.68
C LEU A 471 -2.06 -4.84 -1.69
N ILE A 472 -2.10 -6.17 -1.53
CA ILE A 472 -3.32 -6.96 -1.28
C ILE A 472 -3.79 -6.76 0.17
N SER A 473 -2.83 -6.78 1.10
CA SER A 473 -3.01 -6.39 2.50
C SER A 473 -1.87 -5.48 2.93
N ASP A 474 -1.89 -4.98 4.14
CA ASP A 474 -0.84 -4.06 4.61
C ASP A 474 0.55 -4.71 4.72
N GLU A 475 0.63 -6.04 4.65
CA GLU A 475 1.85 -6.85 4.74
C GLU A 475 2.09 -7.76 3.54
N VAL A 476 1.17 -7.81 2.58
CA VAL A 476 1.23 -8.67 1.39
C VAL A 476 1.10 -7.84 0.14
N ALA A 477 2.07 -7.97 -0.75
CA ALA A 477 2.09 -7.24 -2.01
C ALA A 477 1.54 -8.08 -3.17
N GLU A 478 0.83 -7.43 -4.09
CA GLU A 478 0.58 -7.92 -5.43
C GLU A 478 1.77 -7.60 -6.35
N HIS A 479 2.42 -6.46 -6.11
CA HIS A 479 3.56 -5.98 -6.87
C HIS A 479 4.51 -5.20 -5.97
N ILE A 480 5.80 -5.46 -6.09
CA ILE A 480 6.90 -4.72 -5.50
C ILE A 480 7.74 -4.08 -6.60
N ALA A 481 8.18 -2.84 -6.37
CA ALA A 481 8.95 -2.11 -7.37
C ALA A 481 10.37 -2.66 -7.50
N GLY A 482 10.89 -2.76 -8.72
CA GLY A 482 12.19 -3.33 -9.04
C GLY A 482 13.40 -2.68 -8.34
N CYS A 483 13.24 -1.46 -7.85
CA CYS A 483 14.25 -0.74 -7.10
C CYS A 483 14.33 -1.09 -5.60
N ASN A 484 13.37 -1.91 -5.09
CA ASN A 484 13.32 -2.32 -3.68
C ASN A 484 12.63 -3.69 -3.55
N MET A 485 13.34 -4.75 -3.88
CA MET A 485 12.82 -6.12 -3.82
C MET A 485 13.90 -7.10 -3.38
N ALA A 486 13.49 -8.14 -2.67
CA ALA A 486 14.33 -9.25 -2.25
C ALA A 486 13.65 -10.59 -2.50
N PHE A 487 14.45 -11.60 -2.83
CA PHE A 487 13.97 -12.95 -3.13
C PHE A 487 14.85 -13.98 -2.44
N ARG A 488 14.28 -15.11 -2.02
CA ARG A 488 15.08 -16.29 -1.78
C ARG A 488 15.67 -16.73 -3.12
N ARG A 489 16.99 -16.89 -3.12
CA ARG A 489 17.77 -17.12 -4.36
C ARG A 489 17.32 -18.39 -5.09
N ASP A 490 17.07 -19.47 -4.37
CA ASP A 490 16.60 -20.75 -4.90
C ASP A 490 15.22 -20.62 -5.57
N ALA A 491 14.29 -19.94 -4.94
CA ALA A 491 12.95 -19.69 -5.50
C ALA A 491 13.01 -18.83 -6.78
N LEU A 492 13.86 -17.79 -6.79
CA LEU A 492 14.06 -16.95 -7.98
C LEU A 492 14.64 -17.76 -9.14
N LEU A 493 15.67 -18.59 -8.88
CA LEU A 493 16.30 -19.42 -9.90
C LEU A 493 15.40 -20.56 -10.39
N ALA A 494 14.60 -21.15 -9.49
CA ALA A 494 13.61 -22.19 -9.85
C ALA A 494 12.55 -21.66 -10.83
N LEU A 495 12.17 -20.38 -10.72
CA LEU A 495 11.28 -19.73 -11.69
C LEU A 495 11.98 -19.23 -12.96
N GLY A 496 13.28 -19.50 -13.11
CA GLY A 496 14.08 -19.09 -14.28
C GLY A 496 14.46 -17.61 -14.30
N GLY A 497 14.42 -16.92 -13.17
CA GLY A 497 14.80 -15.52 -13.03
C GLY A 497 13.90 -14.56 -13.81
N PHE A 498 14.45 -13.40 -14.17
CA PHE A 498 13.75 -12.33 -14.92
C PHE A 498 13.72 -12.66 -16.43
N ASP A 499 12.61 -12.34 -17.09
CA ASP A 499 12.44 -12.58 -18.52
C ASP A 499 13.26 -11.57 -19.37
N PRO A 500 14.23 -12.03 -20.18
CA PRO A 500 15.13 -11.14 -20.95
C PRO A 500 14.43 -10.21 -21.95
N ARG A 501 13.16 -10.44 -22.27
CA ARG A 501 12.38 -9.55 -23.14
C ARG A 501 12.15 -8.17 -22.55
N TYR A 502 12.18 -8.05 -21.21
CA TYR A 502 12.01 -6.79 -20.51
C TYR A 502 13.35 -6.08 -20.33
N ARG A 503 13.70 -5.20 -21.26
CA ARG A 503 15.02 -4.53 -21.25
C ARG A 503 15.10 -3.31 -20.35
N THR A 504 13.97 -2.66 -20.04
CA THR A 504 13.94 -1.36 -19.34
C THR A 504 12.91 -1.25 -18.23
N ALA A 505 11.85 -2.02 -18.26
CA ALA A 505 10.77 -2.01 -17.27
C ALA A 505 9.81 -3.19 -17.52
N GLY A 506 8.98 -3.51 -16.52
CA GLY A 506 7.94 -4.55 -16.59
C GLY A 506 8.38 -5.93 -16.15
N ASP A 507 9.65 -6.10 -15.92
CA ASP A 507 10.26 -7.32 -15.39
C ASP A 507 9.88 -7.55 -13.91
N ASP A 508 9.75 -6.48 -13.13
CA ASP A 508 9.25 -6.48 -11.76
C ASP A 508 7.78 -6.93 -11.69
N VAL A 509 6.93 -6.45 -12.57
CA VAL A 509 5.53 -6.89 -12.68
C VAL A 509 5.46 -8.36 -13.08
N ASP A 510 6.22 -8.75 -14.10
CA ASP A 510 6.24 -10.13 -14.61
C ASP A 510 6.70 -11.12 -13.54
N ILE A 511 7.81 -10.82 -12.84
CA ILE A 511 8.33 -11.73 -11.81
C ILE A 511 7.37 -11.85 -10.64
N CYS A 512 6.78 -10.75 -10.16
CA CYS A 512 5.79 -10.79 -9.08
C CYS A 512 4.59 -11.67 -9.43
N TRP A 513 4.06 -11.53 -10.64
CA TRP A 513 2.92 -12.33 -11.05
C TRP A 513 3.28 -13.81 -11.26
N ARG A 514 4.51 -14.12 -11.73
CA ARG A 514 4.97 -15.53 -11.82
C ARG A 514 5.18 -16.17 -10.44
N PHE A 515 5.65 -15.41 -9.45
CA PHE A 515 5.71 -15.89 -8.07
C PHE A 515 4.32 -16.24 -7.53
N GLN A 516 3.33 -15.37 -7.74
CA GLN A 516 1.93 -15.63 -7.34
C GLN A 516 1.31 -16.82 -8.10
N ASP A 517 1.53 -16.90 -9.42
CA ASP A 517 1.03 -18.00 -10.24
C ASP A 517 1.66 -19.36 -9.84
N ALA A 518 2.86 -19.35 -9.23
CA ALA A 518 3.51 -20.52 -8.62
C ALA A 518 3.06 -20.77 -7.16
N GLY A 519 2.09 -20.02 -6.64
CA GLY A 519 1.53 -20.19 -5.29
C GLY A 519 2.32 -19.51 -4.18
N HIS A 520 3.33 -18.69 -4.49
CA HIS A 520 4.09 -17.94 -3.48
C HIS A 520 3.41 -16.64 -3.08
N THR A 521 3.48 -16.33 -1.81
CA THR A 521 3.10 -15.01 -1.28
C THR A 521 4.29 -14.06 -1.32
N ILE A 522 4.06 -12.81 -1.71
CA ILE A 522 5.06 -11.75 -1.70
C ILE A 522 4.83 -10.87 -0.48
N GLY A 523 5.82 -10.79 0.41
CA GLY A 523 5.78 -9.93 1.59
C GLY A 523 5.97 -8.46 1.25
N PHE A 524 5.52 -7.61 2.16
CA PHE A 524 5.81 -6.18 2.12
C PHE A 524 6.26 -5.69 3.48
N SER A 525 7.42 -5.03 3.52
CA SER A 525 7.97 -4.39 4.72
C SER A 525 7.87 -2.87 4.56
N PRO A 526 6.92 -2.20 5.24
CA PRO A 526 6.75 -0.75 5.09
C PRO A 526 7.95 0.08 5.54
N SER A 527 8.86 -0.52 6.30
CA SER A 527 10.03 0.14 6.90
C SER A 527 11.35 -0.12 6.17
N ALA A 528 11.34 -1.07 5.21
CA ALA A 528 12.48 -1.32 4.36
C ALA A 528 12.52 -0.30 3.23
N ILE A 529 13.03 0.90 3.51
CA ILE A 529 12.97 2.04 2.60
C ILE A 529 14.21 2.20 1.75
N VAL A 530 14.00 2.65 0.51
CA VAL A 530 15.03 3.21 -0.34
C VAL A 530 14.60 4.58 -0.86
N TRP A 531 15.56 5.47 -1.01
CA TRP A 531 15.39 6.76 -1.65
C TRP A 531 15.70 6.63 -3.12
N HIS A 532 14.72 6.85 -4.00
CA HIS A 532 14.87 6.67 -5.45
C HIS A 532 14.83 8.03 -6.15
N PHE A 533 15.93 8.45 -6.76
CA PHE A 533 16.02 9.68 -7.55
C PHE A 533 15.08 9.64 -8.74
N ARG A 534 14.25 10.67 -8.86
CA ARG A 534 13.36 10.79 -10.01
C ARG A 534 14.09 11.40 -11.21
N ARG A 535 13.49 11.31 -12.40
CA ARG A 535 14.07 11.87 -13.63
C ARG A 535 14.19 13.38 -13.50
N ASN A 536 15.38 13.92 -13.79
CA ASN A 536 15.74 15.33 -13.57
C ASN A 536 15.28 16.27 -14.70
N THR A 537 14.76 15.75 -15.82
CA THR A 537 14.28 16.54 -16.95
C THR A 537 12.94 16.00 -17.45
N VAL A 538 12.11 16.89 -18.03
CA VAL A 538 10.85 16.51 -18.68
C VAL A 538 11.07 15.50 -19.80
N ARG A 539 12.15 15.65 -20.59
CA ARG A 539 12.49 14.71 -21.67
C ARG A 539 12.78 13.30 -21.14
N ALA A 540 13.57 13.22 -20.07
CA ALA A 540 13.89 11.94 -19.42
C ALA A 540 12.63 11.27 -18.84
N TYR A 541 11.75 12.06 -18.19
CA TYR A 541 10.46 11.57 -17.71
C TYR A 541 9.58 11.01 -18.84
N LEU A 542 9.42 11.76 -19.95
CA LEU A 542 8.61 11.29 -21.09
C LEU A 542 9.22 10.05 -21.77
N ASN A 543 10.56 9.94 -21.82
CA ASN A 543 11.22 8.73 -22.30
C ASN A 543 10.97 7.52 -21.38
N GLN A 544 10.94 7.73 -20.06
CA GLN A 544 10.55 6.69 -19.09
C GLN A 544 9.10 6.24 -19.32
N GLN A 545 8.15 7.19 -19.54
CA GLN A 545 6.77 6.86 -19.86
C GLN A 545 6.62 6.06 -21.18
N ARG A 546 7.47 6.33 -22.20
CA ARG A 546 7.54 5.50 -23.41
C ARG A 546 8.00 4.07 -23.08
N GLY A 547 9.03 3.92 -22.25
CA GLY A 547 9.51 2.64 -21.76
C GLY A 547 8.40 1.83 -21.08
N TYR A 548 7.66 2.47 -20.17
CA TYR A 548 6.52 1.86 -19.49
C TYR A 548 5.39 1.44 -20.44
N GLY A 549 5.04 2.28 -21.43
CA GLY A 549 4.02 1.91 -22.42
C GLY A 549 4.41 0.68 -23.26
N LYS A 550 5.70 0.57 -23.64
CA LYS A 550 6.26 -0.62 -24.30
C LYS A 550 6.20 -1.84 -23.38
N ALA A 551 6.63 -1.68 -22.12
CA ALA A 551 6.62 -2.75 -21.12
C ALA A 551 5.21 -3.28 -20.86
N GLU A 552 4.23 -2.41 -20.67
CA GLU A 552 2.82 -2.80 -20.50
C GLU A 552 2.29 -3.64 -21.67
N ALA A 553 2.68 -3.30 -22.89
CA ALA A 553 2.28 -4.09 -24.06
C ALA A 553 2.92 -5.50 -24.04
N LEU A 554 4.18 -5.63 -23.63
CA LEU A 554 4.87 -6.90 -23.49
C LEU A 554 4.29 -7.75 -22.36
N VAL A 555 4.05 -7.14 -21.20
CA VAL A 555 3.42 -7.81 -20.03
C VAL A 555 1.99 -8.23 -20.38
N TYR A 556 1.22 -7.38 -21.09
CA TYR A 556 -0.10 -7.72 -21.60
C TYR A 556 -0.07 -8.97 -22.51
N ALA A 557 0.94 -9.09 -23.37
CA ALA A 557 1.04 -10.25 -24.25
C ALA A 557 1.28 -11.57 -23.50
N LYS A 558 1.87 -11.50 -22.29
CA LYS A 558 2.16 -12.67 -21.44
C LYS A 558 1.05 -12.93 -20.42
N HIS A 559 0.46 -11.88 -19.85
CA HIS A 559 -0.57 -11.94 -18.78
C HIS A 559 -1.86 -11.20 -19.18
N PRO A 560 -2.52 -11.49 -20.31
CA PRO A 560 -3.62 -10.67 -20.83
C PRO A 560 -4.85 -10.63 -19.93
N PHE A 561 -5.07 -11.64 -19.07
CA PHE A 561 -6.18 -11.68 -18.12
C PHE A 561 -6.07 -10.66 -16.99
N ARG A 562 -4.84 -10.18 -16.70
CA ARG A 562 -4.56 -9.14 -15.69
C ARG A 562 -4.69 -7.71 -16.23
N PHE A 563 -5.26 -7.52 -17.43
CA PHE A 563 -5.41 -6.22 -18.07
C PHE A 563 -6.86 -5.90 -18.44
N ASN A 564 -7.16 -4.60 -18.58
CA ASN A 564 -8.44 -4.13 -19.11
C ASN A 564 -8.39 -4.01 -20.65
N LEU A 565 -9.52 -3.57 -21.25
CA LEU A 565 -9.65 -3.44 -22.72
C LEU A 565 -8.63 -2.43 -23.31
N PHE A 566 -8.27 -1.39 -22.56
CA PHE A 566 -7.29 -0.37 -22.97
C PHE A 566 -5.83 -0.82 -22.77
N GLY A 567 -5.63 -2.04 -22.24
CA GLY A 567 -4.30 -2.59 -21.96
C GLY A 567 -3.62 -1.96 -20.75
N GLN A 568 -4.40 -1.47 -19.79
CA GLN A 568 -3.91 -1.04 -18.48
C GLN A 568 -4.01 -2.22 -17.51
N ALA A 569 -3.01 -2.39 -16.64
CA ALA A 569 -3.03 -3.41 -15.61
C ALA A 569 -4.21 -3.20 -14.66
N LYS A 570 -4.87 -4.30 -14.32
CA LYS A 570 -5.92 -4.35 -13.31
C LYS A 570 -5.30 -4.91 -12.04
N TRP A 571 -5.05 -4.04 -11.12
CA TRP A 571 -4.56 -4.41 -9.81
C TRP A 571 -5.72 -4.89 -8.93
N LEU A 572 -5.50 -5.95 -8.16
CA LEU A 572 -6.41 -6.42 -7.11
C LEU A 572 -6.19 -5.63 -5.83
N GLY A 573 -4.94 -5.27 -5.60
CA GLY A 573 -4.48 -4.56 -4.43
C GLY A 573 -4.68 -3.06 -4.49
N ARG A 574 -4.28 -2.41 -3.39
CA ARG A 574 -4.34 -0.96 -3.16
C ARG A 574 -2.97 -0.31 -3.38
N ILE A 575 -2.98 0.92 -3.90
CA ILE A 575 -1.80 1.79 -3.98
C ILE A 575 -1.98 2.90 -2.95
N TYR A 576 -1.11 2.95 -1.94
CA TYR A 576 -1.11 4.03 -0.96
C TYR A 576 -0.44 5.28 -1.54
N GLY A 577 -0.99 6.47 -1.24
CA GLY A 577 -0.45 7.75 -1.69
C GLY A 577 -0.65 8.05 -3.19
N ASP A 578 -1.49 7.28 -3.90
CA ASP A 578 -1.76 7.53 -5.32
C ASP A 578 -2.58 8.79 -5.55
N LEU A 579 -2.14 9.59 -6.55
CA LEU A 579 -2.83 10.80 -7.00
C LEU A 579 -4.22 10.51 -7.58
N SER A 580 -4.54 9.27 -7.93
CA SER A 580 -5.85 8.88 -8.47
C SER A 580 -6.99 9.15 -7.49
N ALA A 581 -6.72 9.09 -6.18
CA ALA A 581 -7.68 9.47 -5.14
C ALA A 581 -8.02 10.97 -5.13
N ALA A 582 -7.15 11.80 -5.71
CA ALA A 582 -7.33 13.25 -5.80
C ALA A 582 -8.17 13.67 -7.02
N LEU A 583 -8.53 12.76 -7.93
CA LEU A 583 -9.28 13.06 -9.13
C LEU A 583 -10.76 13.29 -8.80
N LEU A 584 -11.36 14.29 -9.45
CA LEU A 584 -12.73 14.79 -9.22
C LEU A 584 -13.86 13.74 -9.34
N LEU A 585 -13.59 12.59 -9.98
CA LEU A 585 -14.57 11.53 -10.22
C LEU A 585 -14.44 10.34 -9.27
N SER A 586 -13.60 10.41 -8.24
CA SER A 586 -13.55 9.37 -7.21
C SER A 586 -14.84 9.38 -6.40
N ARG A 587 -15.42 8.21 -6.18
CA ARG A 587 -16.52 8.06 -5.24
C ARG A 587 -16.03 8.44 -3.85
N LYS A 588 -16.86 9.16 -3.09
CA LYS A 588 -16.54 9.46 -1.69
C LYS A 588 -16.31 8.15 -0.93
N PRO A 589 -15.25 8.06 -0.13
CA PRO A 589 -15.04 6.91 0.72
C PRO A 589 -16.19 6.78 1.73
N LEU A 590 -16.56 5.54 2.06
CA LEU A 590 -17.54 5.23 3.09
C LEU A 590 -16.80 4.93 4.38
N ILE A 591 -17.21 5.57 5.47
CA ILE A 591 -16.67 5.31 6.80
C ILE A 591 -17.65 4.37 7.51
N TYR A 592 -17.15 3.21 7.91
CA TYR A 592 -17.88 2.33 8.81
C TYR A 592 -17.73 2.86 10.23
N ALA A 593 -18.75 3.48 10.75
CA ALA A 593 -18.73 4.09 12.07
C ALA A 593 -19.27 3.19 13.20
N GLY A 594 -19.79 2.02 12.86
CA GLY A 594 -20.53 1.16 13.79
C GLY A 594 -21.91 1.71 14.15
N THR A 595 -22.66 0.95 14.95
CA THR A 595 -23.99 1.37 15.43
C THR A 595 -23.87 2.64 16.27
N PHE A 596 -24.60 3.68 15.89
CA PHE A 596 -24.58 5.02 16.52
C PHE A 596 -23.19 5.70 16.55
N GLY A 597 -22.26 5.28 15.70
CA GLY A 597 -20.89 5.83 15.65
C GLY A 597 -19.94 5.29 16.73
N ARG A 598 -20.29 4.21 17.40
CA ARG A 598 -19.54 3.61 18.52
C ARG A 598 -18.61 2.46 18.12
N GLY A 599 -18.28 2.31 16.85
CA GLY A 599 -17.29 1.33 16.41
C GLY A 599 -15.91 1.65 16.98
N LEU A 600 -15.26 0.67 17.62
CA LEU A 600 -13.89 0.81 18.13
C LEU A 600 -12.89 1.08 17.01
N PHE A 601 -13.08 0.41 15.86
CA PHE A 601 -12.34 0.65 14.64
C PHE A 601 -13.29 1.25 13.60
N GLN A 602 -13.06 2.49 13.22
CA GLN A 602 -13.84 3.18 12.19
C GLN A 602 -12.99 3.28 10.92
N THR A 603 -13.16 2.30 10.06
CA THR A 603 -12.33 2.13 8.86
C THR A 603 -12.96 2.83 7.67
N MET A 604 -12.14 3.52 6.92
CA MET A 604 -12.53 4.09 5.64
C MET A 604 -12.48 3.02 4.54
N TYR A 605 -13.64 2.77 3.91
CA TYR A 605 -13.75 1.92 2.74
C TYR A 605 -13.64 2.78 1.48
N GLU A 606 -12.52 2.68 0.80
CA GLU A 606 -12.34 3.31 -0.50
C GLU A 606 -12.91 2.40 -1.59
N PRO A 607 -13.84 2.89 -2.41
CA PRO A 607 -14.28 2.11 -3.56
C PRO A 607 -13.11 1.92 -4.53
N PRO A 608 -13.00 0.74 -5.17
CA PRO A 608 -11.96 0.50 -6.16
C PRO A 608 -12.02 1.57 -7.25
N SER A 609 -10.86 1.99 -7.75
CA SER A 609 -10.77 3.00 -8.80
C SER A 609 -11.62 2.58 -10.01
N SER A 610 -12.67 3.32 -10.29
CA SER A 610 -13.54 3.01 -11.42
C SER A 610 -12.83 3.37 -12.73
N LEU A 611 -13.03 2.56 -13.78
CA LEU A 611 -12.52 2.89 -15.13
C LEU A 611 -12.95 4.32 -15.55
N THR A 612 -14.11 4.78 -15.11
CA THR A 612 -14.62 6.12 -15.38
C THR A 612 -13.77 7.24 -14.78
N ALA A 613 -13.10 7.00 -13.63
CA ALA A 613 -12.23 7.98 -13.00
C ALA A 613 -10.91 8.17 -13.77
N VAL A 614 -10.42 7.12 -14.43
CA VAL A 614 -9.15 7.14 -15.17
C VAL A 614 -9.35 7.42 -16.66
N LEU A 615 -10.55 7.19 -17.17
CA LEU A 615 -10.89 7.32 -18.60
C LEU A 615 -10.44 8.67 -19.21
N PRO A 616 -10.65 9.85 -18.56
CA PRO A 616 -10.24 11.13 -19.12
C PRO A 616 -8.73 11.31 -19.32
N LEU A 617 -7.92 10.50 -18.68
CA LEU A 617 -6.45 10.52 -18.80
C LEU A 617 -5.94 9.45 -19.79
N THR A 618 -6.82 8.67 -20.43
CA THR A 618 -6.39 7.69 -21.43
C THR A 618 -6.06 8.35 -22.77
N PHE A 619 -5.16 7.71 -23.53
CA PHE A 619 -4.83 8.14 -24.90
C PHE A 619 -6.05 8.16 -25.80
N GLU A 620 -6.87 7.11 -25.74
CA GLU A 620 -8.07 6.94 -26.56
C GLU A 620 -9.10 8.04 -26.31
N TRP A 621 -9.32 8.42 -25.03
CA TRP A 621 -10.17 9.53 -24.66
C TRP A 621 -9.61 10.87 -25.16
N SER A 622 -8.31 11.10 -24.97
CA SER A 622 -7.68 12.36 -25.37
C SER A 622 -7.79 12.58 -26.88
N VAL A 623 -7.56 11.54 -27.69
CA VAL A 623 -7.76 11.62 -29.15
C VAL A 623 -9.21 11.92 -29.48
N ALA A 624 -10.16 11.21 -28.87
CA ALA A 624 -11.59 11.47 -29.11
C ALA A 624 -11.99 12.88 -28.68
N ALA A 625 -11.54 13.34 -27.52
CA ALA A 625 -11.85 14.69 -27.01
C ALA A 625 -11.26 15.81 -27.88
N ILE A 626 -10.03 15.63 -28.39
CA ILE A 626 -9.41 16.59 -29.33
C ILE A 626 -10.17 16.65 -30.65
N VAL A 627 -10.51 15.47 -31.23
CA VAL A 627 -11.29 15.42 -32.49
C VAL A 627 -12.65 16.08 -32.31
N LEU A 628 -13.35 15.81 -31.20
CA LEU A 628 -14.64 16.45 -30.89
C LEU A 628 -14.50 17.96 -30.72
N ALA A 629 -13.46 18.42 -30.03
CA ALA A 629 -13.22 19.86 -29.85
C ALA A 629 -12.95 20.57 -31.18
N LEU A 630 -12.11 19.99 -32.04
CA LEU A 630 -11.82 20.52 -33.38
C LEU A 630 -13.07 20.56 -34.28
N ALA A 631 -13.87 19.47 -34.24
CA ALA A 631 -15.14 19.42 -34.96
C ALA A 631 -16.13 20.49 -34.48
N GLY A 632 -16.19 20.71 -33.15
CA GLY A 632 -17.05 21.73 -32.55
C GLY A 632 -16.64 23.14 -32.93
N ILE A 633 -15.33 23.41 -32.97
CA ILE A 633 -14.78 24.72 -33.43
C ILE A 633 -15.11 24.95 -34.90
N ALA A 634 -14.92 23.92 -35.74
CA ALA A 634 -15.18 24.02 -37.19
C ALA A 634 -16.67 24.19 -37.52
N ALA A 635 -17.58 23.60 -36.75
CA ALA A 635 -19.03 23.71 -36.94
C ALA A 635 -19.62 25.03 -36.43
N GLY A 636 -18.94 25.73 -35.51
CA GLY A 636 -19.43 27.00 -34.94
C GLY A 636 -20.70 26.87 -34.09
N GLY A 637 -21.30 28.01 -33.70
CA GLY A 637 -22.52 28.04 -32.90
C GLY A 637 -22.42 27.23 -31.60
N TRP A 638 -23.48 26.51 -31.26
CA TRP A 638 -23.53 25.66 -30.04
C TRP A 638 -22.61 24.43 -30.10
N ALA A 639 -22.03 24.13 -31.28
CA ALA A 639 -21.15 22.95 -31.42
C ALA A 639 -19.84 23.04 -30.60
N TRP A 640 -19.48 24.24 -30.09
CA TRP A 640 -18.36 24.37 -29.14
C TRP A 640 -18.51 23.50 -27.89
N LEU A 641 -19.78 23.10 -27.53
CA LEU A 641 -20.01 22.17 -26.43
C LEU A 641 -19.30 20.81 -26.59
N LEU A 642 -18.91 20.45 -27.82
CA LEU A 642 -18.09 19.27 -28.10
C LEU A 642 -16.66 19.37 -27.51
N ALA A 643 -16.22 20.55 -27.07
CA ALA A 643 -14.97 20.75 -26.36
C ALA A 643 -15.05 20.40 -24.84
N VAL A 644 -16.25 20.23 -24.29
CA VAL A 644 -16.46 19.94 -22.88
C VAL A 644 -15.63 18.73 -22.39
N PRO A 645 -15.51 17.58 -23.10
CA PRO A 645 -14.67 16.47 -22.69
C PRO A 645 -13.20 16.85 -22.53
N LEU A 646 -12.67 17.69 -23.39
CA LEU A 646 -11.28 18.17 -23.30
C LEU A 646 -11.09 19.12 -22.11
N LEU A 647 -12.02 20.04 -21.90
CA LEU A 647 -12.03 20.95 -20.75
C LEU A 647 -12.10 20.18 -19.43
N ALA A 648 -12.96 19.15 -19.35
CA ALA A 648 -13.06 18.29 -18.17
C ALA A 648 -11.72 17.59 -17.87
N THR A 649 -11.02 17.09 -18.90
CA THR A 649 -9.69 16.49 -18.74
C THR A 649 -8.68 17.49 -18.15
N TRP A 650 -8.62 18.72 -18.70
CA TRP A 650 -7.72 19.75 -18.18
C TRP A 650 -8.09 20.21 -16.77
N THR A 651 -9.37 20.30 -16.44
CA THR A 651 -9.84 20.61 -15.09
C THR A 651 -9.35 19.55 -14.09
N MET A 652 -9.38 18.27 -14.48
CA MET A 652 -8.81 17.19 -13.67
C MET A 652 -7.29 17.33 -13.50
N CYS A 653 -6.55 17.62 -14.57
CA CYS A 653 -5.10 17.80 -14.50
C CYS A 653 -4.72 18.97 -13.58
N VAL A 654 -5.41 20.09 -13.69
CA VAL A 654 -5.19 21.28 -12.85
C VAL A 654 -5.56 20.98 -11.39
N SER A 655 -6.71 20.34 -11.15
CA SER A 655 -7.10 19.95 -9.78
C SER A 655 -6.07 19.00 -9.14
N GLY A 656 -5.56 18.04 -9.90
CA GLY A 656 -4.48 17.15 -9.44
C GLY A 656 -3.20 17.92 -9.11
N ALA A 657 -2.80 18.85 -9.97
CA ALA A 657 -1.61 19.69 -9.74
C ALA A 657 -1.73 20.61 -8.53
N LEU A 658 -2.94 21.15 -8.27
CA LEU A 658 -3.20 21.99 -7.09
C LEU A 658 -3.10 21.21 -5.78
N LYS A 659 -3.46 19.91 -5.81
CA LYS A 659 -3.40 19.01 -4.64
C LYS A 659 -2.05 18.31 -4.47
N ALA A 660 -1.20 18.31 -5.52
CA ALA A 660 0.10 17.63 -5.48
C ALA A 660 0.99 18.21 -4.35
N PRO A 661 1.64 17.33 -3.55
CA PRO A 661 2.49 17.74 -2.42
C PRO A 661 3.88 18.18 -2.92
N ILE A 662 3.93 19.31 -3.67
CA ILE A 662 5.18 19.86 -4.16
C ILE A 662 5.94 20.50 -2.97
N ASP A 663 7.26 20.34 -2.92
CA ASP A 663 8.12 21.00 -1.93
C ASP A 663 7.83 22.50 -1.88
N GLN A 664 7.67 23.03 -0.66
CA GLN A 664 7.30 24.45 -0.45
C GLN A 664 8.27 25.43 -1.12
N ARG A 665 9.56 25.08 -1.23
CA ARG A 665 10.59 25.87 -1.93
C ARG A 665 10.27 26.13 -3.39
N PHE A 666 9.54 25.20 -4.03
CA PHE A 666 9.21 25.23 -5.47
C PHE A 666 7.71 25.30 -5.75
N ALA A 667 6.84 25.38 -4.74
CA ALA A 667 5.38 25.28 -4.84
C ALA A 667 4.68 26.42 -5.60
N GLY A 668 5.37 27.17 -6.45
CA GLY A 668 4.84 28.28 -7.22
C GLY A 668 3.99 27.85 -8.43
N LEU A 669 3.37 28.84 -9.09
CA LEU A 669 2.47 28.61 -10.24
C LEU A 669 3.17 27.85 -11.38
N LYS A 670 4.45 28.12 -11.64
CA LYS A 670 5.23 27.43 -12.69
C LYS A 670 5.33 25.93 -12.44
N ALA A 671 5.60 25.52 -11.18
CA ALA A 671 5.67 24.11 -10.82
C ALA A 671 4.29 23.43 -10.96
N ARG A 672 3.23 24.09 -10.49
CA ARG A 672 1.86 23.58 -10.62
C ARG A 672 1.43 23.42 -12.08
N ALA A 673 1.75 24.39 -12.95
CA ALA A 673 1.50 24.30 -14.37
C ALA A 673 2.29 23.13 -15.01
N LEU A 674 3.56 22.96 -14.63
CA LEU A 674 4.38 21.84 -15.07
C LEU A 674 3.78 20.49 -14.63
N VAL A 675 3.37 20.35 -13.37
CA VAL A 675 2.73 19.12 -12.86
C VAL A 675 1.42 18.85 -13.63
N ALA A 676 0.57 19.85 -13.88
CA ALA A 676 -0.65 19.67 -14.67
C ALA A 676 -0.34 19.16 -16.09
N LEU A 677 0.70 19.70 -16.72
CA LEU A 677 1.18 19.26 -18.04
C LEU A 677 1.70 17.81 -18.00
N LEU A 678 2.47 17.43 -16.97
CA LEU A 678 3.00 16.09 -16.82
C LEU A 678 1.90 15.04 -16.50
N ILE A 679 0.87 15.42 -15.72
CA ILE A 679 -0.32 14.60 -15.48
C ILE A 679 -1.04 14.28 -16.80
N TYR A 680 -1.07 15.23 -17.75
CA TYR A 680 -1.68 15.02 -19.05
C TYR A 680 -0.77 14.25 -20.01
N LEU A 681 0.49 14.69 -20.19
CA LEU A 681 1.40 14.14 -21.20
C LEU A 681 1.91 12.74 -20.86
N GLY A 682 2.14 12.45 -19.59
CA GLY A 682 2.65 11.14 -19.15
C GLY A 682 1.78 9.98 -19.62
N PRO A 683 0.49 9.90 -19.21
CA PRO A 683 -0.44 8.86 -19.66
C PRO A 683 -0.66 8.85 -21.18
N LEU A 684 -0.64 10.02 -21.83
CA LEU A 684 -0.81 10.15 -23.28
C LEU A 684 0.33 9.43 -24.04
N VAL A 685 1.58 9.75 -23.70
CA VAL A 685 2.78 9.14 -24.30
C VAL A 685 2.84 7.65 -24.01
N ARG A 686 2.55 7.25 -22.76
CA ARG A 686 2.50 5.86 -22.32
C ARG A 686 1.43 5.07 -23.08
N GLY A 687 0.22 5.64 -23.22
CA GLY A 687 -0.90 5.04 -23.96
C GLY A 687 -0.61 4.86 -25.44
N TRP A 688 0.01 5.87 -26.10
CA TRP A 688 0.43 5.78 -27.49
C TRP A 688 1.45 4.65 -27.75
N GLU A 689 2.52 4.57 -26.95
CA GLU A 689 3.52 3.51 -27.11
C GLU A 689 2.91 2.12 -26.83
N ARG A 690 2.04 1.99 -25.81
CA ARG A 690 1.29 0.77 -25.54
C ARG A 690 0.45 0.33 -26.74
N LEU A 691 -0.34 1.24 -27.34
CA LEU A 691 -1.15 0.94 -28.50
C LEU A 691 -0.28 0.50 -29.70
N LYS A 692 0.77 1.26 -30.00
CA LYS A 692 1.73 0.99 -31.08
C LYS A 692 2.35 -0.42 -30.96
N TRP A 693 2.82 -0.79 -29.77
CA TRP A 693 3.42 -2.11 -29.54
C TRP A 693 2.37 -3.23 -29.58
N ARG A 694 1.18 -3.01 -29.03
CA ARG A 694 0.08 -3.98 -29.14
C ARG A 694 -0.27 -4.25 -30.62
N CYS A 695 -0.40 -3.22 -31.44
CA CYS A 695 -0.66 -3.40 -32.87
C CYS A 695 0.46 -4.18 -33.59
N ARG A 696 1.73 -3.92 -33.25
CA ARG A 696 2.87 -4.68 -33.79
C ARG A 696 2.81 -6.17 -33.43
N MET A 697 2.42 -6.49 -32.18
CA MET A 697 2.36 -7.88 -31.71
C MET A 697 1.11 -8.63 -32.20
N MET A 698 0.05 -7.95 -32.65
CA MET A 698 -1.16 -8.59 -33.19
C MET A 698 -0.96 -9.24 -34.56
N GLN A 699 0.14 -8.97 -35.27
CA GLN A 699 0.37 -9.41 -36.65
C GLN A 699 0.82 -10.87 -36.81
N THR A 700 1.02 -11.61 -35.72
CA THR A 700 1.43 -13.04 -35.76
C THR A 700 0.41 -13.91 -35.05
N ALA A 701 -0.55 -14.51 -35.72
CA ALA A 701 -1.45 -15.54 -35.19
C ALA A 701 -0.95 -16.93 -35.58
N ALA A 702 -0.88 -17.87 -34.63
CA ALA A 702 -0.58 -19.26 -34.92
C ALA A 702 -1.77 -19.94 -35.59
N HIS A 703 -1.52 -20.81 -36.61
CA HIS A 703 -2.55 -21.68 -37.17
C HIS A 703 -2.87 -22.82 -36.19
N VAL A 704 -4.10 -22.83 -35.67
CA VAL A 704 -4.54 -23.84 -34.72
C VAL A 704 -5.51 -24.81 -35.36
N ARG A 705 -5.28 -26.10 -35.13
CA ARG A 705 -6.21 -27.14 -35.49
C ARG A 705 -7.23 -27.34 -34.37
N PHE A 706 -8.52 -27.17 -34.67
CA PHE A 706 -9.61 -27.41 -33.75
C PHE A 706 -10.08 -28.87 -33.81
N ALA A 707 -10.47 -29.42 -32.65
CA ALA A 707 -11.14 -30.69 -32.58
C ALA A 707 -12.53 -30.63 -33.26
N PRO A 708 -12.99 -31.74 -33.89
CA PRO A 708 -14.36 -31.79 -34.37
C PRO A 708 -15.36 -31.67 -33.22
N ILE A 709 -16.51 -31.07 -33.50
CA ILE A 709 -17.58 -30.90 -32.52
C ILE A 709 -18.15 -32.26 -32.16
N ALA A 710 -18.10 -32.65 -30.90
CA ALA A 710 -18.55 -33.93 -30.37
C ALA A 710 -20.02 -33.94 -29.92
N GLN A 711 -20.50 -32.77 -29.45
CA GLN A 711 -21.87 -32.64 -28.95
C GLN A 711 -22.60 -31.44 -29.54
N ARG A 712 -23.94 -31.50 -29.59
CA ARG A 712 -24.79 -30.37 -29.94
C ARG A 712 -24.97 -29.51 -28.70
N ALA A 713 -24.69 -28.23 -28.82
CA ALA A 713 -24.92 -27.27 -27.72
C ALA A 713 -26.44 -27.07 -27.49
N ARG A 714 -26.86 -27.12 -26.22
CA ARG A 714 -28.20 -26.71 -25.82
C ARG A 714 -28.24 -25.19 -25.79
N ILE A 715 -29.22 -24.57 -26.45
CA ILE A 715 -29.39 -23.11 -26.46
C ILE A 715 -30.30 -22.69 -25.31
N ASP A 716 -29.82 -21.81 -24.46
CA ASP A 716 -30.58 -21.10 -23.47
C ASP A 716 -30.92 -19.71 -24.00
N TRP A 717 -32.15 -19.54 -24.45
CA TRP A 717 -32.62 -18.30 -25.07
C TRP A 717 -32.77 -17.15 -24.06
N ALA A 718 -33.14 -17.46 -22.81
CA ALA A 718 -33.28 -16.45 -21.76
C ALA A 718 -31.95 -15.80 -21.44
N GLU A 719 -30.89 -16.60 -21.30
CA GLU A 719 -29.53 -16.11 -21.02
C GLU A 719 -28.71 -15.80 -22.28
N ARG A 720 -29.28 -15.98 -23.48
CA ARG A 720 -28.55 -15.85 -24.77
C ARG A 720 -27.21 -16.60 -24.75
N ALA A 721 -27.26 -17.84 -24.30
CA ALA A 721 -26.11 -18.66 -24.04
C ALA A 721 -26.27 -20.05 -24.70
N PHE A 722 -25.17 -20.73 -24.94
CA PHE A 722 -25.19 -22.14 -25.18
C PHE A 722 -24.58 -22.90 -23.98
N VAL A 723 -25.08 -24.10 -23.74
CA VAL A 723 -24.68 -24.97 -22.63
C VAL A 723 -24.12 -26.28 -23.19
N LEU A 724 -22.94 -26.67 -22.67
CA LEU A 724 -22.29 -27.94 -22.93
C LEU A 724 -22.21 -28.71 -21.62
N SER A 725 -22.23 -30.05 -21.68
CA SER A 725 -22.13 -30.90 -20.50
C SER A 725 -21.05 -31.95 -20.71
N TYR A 726 -20.18 -32.12 -19.73
CA TYR A 726 -19.08 -33.07 -19.76
C TYR A 726 -19.09 -33.92 -18.51
N TRP A 727 -18.88 -35.22 -18.71
CA TRP A 727 -18.77 -36.21 -17.65
C TRP A 727 -17.31 -36.50 -17.33
N SER A 728 -16.99 -36.65 -16.05
CA SER A 728 -15.68 -37.06 -15.56
C SER A 728 -15.83 -38.12 -14.48
N ASP A 729 -15.10 -39.21 -14.58
CA ASP A 729 -14.96 -40.27 -13.57
C ASP A 729 -13.65 -40.14 -12.76
N ARG A 730 -12.96 -38.96 -12.86
CA ARG A 730 -11.66 -38.67 -12.24
C ARG A 730 -11.67 -37.44 -11.38
N ALA A 731 -12.79 -37.13 -10.71
CA ALA A 731 -12.97 -35.98 -9.85
C ALA A 731 -12.53 -34.62 -10.49
N ALA A 732 -12.71 -34.46 -11.83
CA ALA A 732 -12.30 -33.25 -12.49
C ALA A 732 -13.12 -32.05 -11.97
N GLU A 733 -12.44 -31.06 -11.42
CA GLU A 733 -13.04 -29.81 -10.95
C GLU A 733 -13.04 -28.74 -12.06
N LYS A 734 -13.83 -27.68 -11.86
CA LYS A 734 -13.99 -26.62 -12.88
C LYS A 734 -12.68 -25.91 -13.23
N GLU A 735 -11.74 -25.87 -12.29
CA GLU A 735 -10.43 -25.22 -12.43
C GLU A 735 -9.59 -25.88 -13.53
N ALA A 736 -9.69 -27.20 -13.69
CA ALA A 736 -8.97 -27.94 -14.76
C ALA A 736 -9.42 -27.48 -16.15
N LEU A 737 -10.72 -27.30 -16.35
CA LEU A 737 -11.26 -26.83 -17.64
C LEU A 737 -10.97 -25.33 -17.85
N LEU A 738 -11.11 -24.50 -16.80
CA LEU A 738 -10.84 -23.07 -16.86
C LEU A 738 -9.36 -22.80 -17.13
N GLY A 739 -8.46 -23.54 -16.45
CA GLY A 739 -7.01 -23.49 -16.69
C GLY A 739 -6.65 -23.88 -18.12
N GLY A 740 -7.16 -25.01 -18.60
CA GLY A 740 -6.96 -25.45 -20.00
C GLY A 740 -7.49 -24.45 -21.02
N LEU A 741 -8.63 -23.77 -20.74
CA LEU A 741 -9.13 -22.70 -21.61
C LEU A 741 -8.18 -21.51 -21.63
N MET A 742 -7.61 -21.14 -20.50
CA MET A 742 -6.63 -20.05 -20.43
C MET A 742 -5.34 -20.42 -21.17
N GLU A 743 -4.78 -21.60 -20.92
CA GLU A 743 -3.59 -22.12 -21.62
C GLU A 743 -3.77 -22.17 -23.13
N PHE A 744 -4.95 -22.56 -23.60
CA PHE A 744 -5.25 -22.61 -25.03
C PHE A 744 -5.42 -21.21 -25.64
N LEU A 745 -6.12 -20.31 -24.96
CA LEU A 745 -6.51 -19.01 -25.51
C LEU A 745 -5.40 -17.96 -25.48
N LEU A 746 -4.53 -18.02 -24.44
CA LEU A 746 -3.49 -17.00 -24.22
C LEU A 746 -2.45 -16.96 -25.35
N PRO A 747 -1.87 -18.08 -25.82
CA PRO A 747 -0.91 -18.07 -26.93
C PRO A 747 -1.54 -17.57 -28.24
N GLN A 748 -2.85 -17.75 -28.39
CA GLN A 748 -3.61 -17.36 -29.59
C GLN A 748 -4.12 -15.91 -29.53
N LYS A 749 -3.66 -15.14 -28.53
CA LYS A 749 -3.92 -13.70 -28.39
C LYS A 749 -5.39 -13.32 -28.21
N TYR A 750 -6.17 -14.20 -27.57
CA TYR A 750 -7.48 -13.84 -27.08
C TYR A 750 -7.33 -12.93 -25.85
N PHE A 751 -8.23 -11.97 -25.75
CA PHE A 751 -8.35 -11.19 -24.52
C PHE A 751 -9.20 -11.99 -23.53
N VAL A 752 -8.54 -12.51 -22.50
CA VAL A 752 -9.17 -13.31 -21.43
C VAL A 752 -9.11 -12.53 -20.13
N VAL A 753 -10.20 -12.46 -19.41
CA VAL A 753 -10.32 -11.87 -18.09
C VAL A 753 -10.92 -12.93 -17.17
N ALA A 754 -10.19 -13.32 -16.14
CA ALA A 754 -10.73 -14.14 -15.05
C ALA A 754 -11.57 -13.28 -14.09
N ASP A 755 -12.58 -13.88 -13.48
CA ASP A 755 -13.32 -13.21 -12.42
C ASP A 755 -12.48 -13.08 -11.15
N THR A 756 -12.70 -11.99 -10.44
CA THR A 756 -12.08 -11.68 -9.14
C THR A 756 -13.07 -11.79 -7.98
N GLY A 757 -14.14 -12.59 -8.16
CA GLY A 757 -15.16 -12.85 -7.14
C GLY A 757 -16.38 -11.92 -7.19
N TRP A 758 -16.45 -10.99 -8.15
CA TRP A 758 -17.53 -9.99 -8.24
C TRP A 758 -18.50 -10.20 -9.39
N SER A 759 -18.28 -11.23 -10.25
CA SER A 759 -19.06 -11.47 -11.45
C SER A 759 -19.89 -12.74 -11.36
N LYS A 760 -20.87 -12.86 -12.25
CA LYS A 760 -21.65 -14.08 -12.44
C LYS A 760 -21.04 -15.02 -13.51
N TRP A 761 -19.77 -14.81 -13.88
CA TRP A 761 -19.05 -15.59 -14.88
C TRP A 761 -17.61 -15.83 -14.39
N ASP A 762 -17.01 -16.95 -14.78
CA ASP A 762 -15.63 -17.31 -14.40
C ASP A 762 -14.61 -16.69 -15.36
N LEU A 763 -14.88 -16.75 -16.70
CA LEU A 763 -14.02 -16.16 -17.70
C LEU A 763 -14.80 -15.24 -18.65
N LYS A 764 -14.23 -14.08 -18.94
CA LYS A 764 -14.68 -13.20 -20.02
C LYS A 764 -13.66 -13.20 -21.15
N ILE A 765 -14.06 -13.69 -22.32
CA ILE A 765 -13.19 -13.89 -23.47
C ILE A 765 -13.63 -12.97 -24.60
N SER A 766 -12.71 -12.27 -25.24
CA SER A 766 -12.97 -11.40 -26.37
C SER A 766 -11.92 -11.64 -27.46
N ARG A 767 -12.37 -11.55 -28.72
CA ARG A 767 -11.52 -11.49 -29.89
C ARG A 767 -12.06 -10.44 -30.84
N GLY A 768 -11.32 -9.36 -31.01
CA GLY A 768 -11.79 -8.20 -31.81
C GLY A 768 -12.73 -7.27 -31.02
N LEU A 769 -13.37 -6.34 -31.77
CA LEU A 769 -14.05 -5.17 -31.21
C LEU A 769 -15.55 -5.40 -30.92
N TRP A 770 -16.17 -6.44 -31.49
CA TRP A 770 -17.64 -6.50 -31.60
C TRP A 770 -18.31 -7.48 -30.65
N SER A 771 -17.63 -8.56 -30.24
CA SER A 771 -18.21 -9.67 -29.49
C SER A 771 -17.38 -10.08 -28.29
N ARG A 772 -18.05 -10.61 -27.26
CA ARG A 772 -17.45 -11.23 -26.09
C ARG A 772 -18.23 -12.47 -25.67
N ALA A 773 -17.53 -13.46 -25.13
CA ALA A 773 -18.09 -14.63 -24.50
C ALA A 773 -17.92 -14.51 -22.97
N LEU A 774 -18.96 -14.86 -22.22
CA LEU A 774 -18.92 -15.01 -20.77
C LEU A 774 -19.08 -16.49 -20.47
N VAL A 775 -18.04 -17.12 -19.97
CA VAL A 775 -18.02 -18.55 -19.64
C VAL A 775 -18.25 -18.71 -18.15
N THR A 776 -19.18 -19.58 -17.80
CA THR A 776 -19.46 -20.00 -16.41
C THR A 776 -19.42 -21.51 -16.37
N VAL A 777 -18.69 -22.07 -15.42
CA VAL A 777 -18.54 -23.51 -15.24
C VAL A 777 -19.03 -23.90 -13.85
N VAL A 778 -19.82 -24.98 -13.78
CA VAL A 778 -20.22 -25.60 -12.53
C VAL A 778 -19.90 -27.08 -12.59
N ALA A 779 -19.36 -27.63 -11.48
CA ALA A 779 -19.12 -29.05 -11.31
C ALA A 779 -20.18 -29.62 -10.36
N GLU A 780 -21.05 -30.52 -10.88
CA GLU A 780 -22.07 -31.20 -10.08
C GLU A 780 -21.45 -32.52 -9.56
N ASN A 781 -21.53 -32.74 -8.26
CA ASN A 781 -21.03 -33.95 -7.61
C ASN A 781 -22.09 -35.06 -7.66
N HIS A 782 -21.75 -36.19 -8.29
CA HIS A 782 -22.62 -37.34 -8.43
C HIS A 782 -22.16 -38.54 -7.57
N GLY A 783 -21.32 -38.30 -6.57
CA GLY A 783 -20.80 -39.29 -5.62
C GLY A 783 -19.46 -39.90 -6.08
N GLY A 784 -18.56 -40.12 -5.11
CA GLY A 784 -17.19 -40.54 -5.38
C GLY A 784 -16.45 -39.57 -6.30
N ASP A 785 -15.73 -40.10 -7.28
CA ASP A 785 -14.97 -39.32 -8.25
C ASP A 785 -15.79 -38.83 -9.46
N ARG A 786 -17.10 -39.03 -9.42
CA ARG A 786 -17.99 -38.68 -10.53
C ARG A 786 -18.40 -37.25 -10.51
N ARG A 787 -18.10 -36.51 -11.57
CA ARG A 787 -18.45 -35.11 -11.74
C ARG A 787 -19.15 -34.86 -13.07
N LEU A 788 -20.21 -34.04 -13.06
CA LEU A 788 -20.80 -33.51 -14.27
C LEU A 788 -20.50 -32.01 -14.37
N LEU A 789 -19.60 -31.65 -15.30
CA LEU A 789 -19.27 -30.25 -15.55
C LEU A 789 -20.26 -29.68 -16.57
N ARG A 790 -20.94 -28.60 -16.18
CA ARG A 790 -21.77 -27.82 -17.08
C ARG A 790 -21.09 -26.51 -17.43
N VAL A 791 -20.93 -26.24 -18.69
CA VAL A 791 -20.31 -25.03 -19.22
C VAL A 791 -21.37 -24.20 -19.90
N ARG A 792 -21.65 -23.02 -19.34
CA ARG A 792 -22.54 -22.04 -19.96
C ARG A 792 -21.68 -20.94 -20.60
N CYS A 793 -21.85 -20.71 -21.88
CA CYS A 793 -21.17 -19.68 -22.63
C CYS A 793 -22.19 -18.65 -23.15
N ALA A 794 -22.30 -17.52 -22.46
CA ALA A 794 -23.19 -16.44 -22.84
C ALA A 794 -22.52 -15.48 -23.82
N MET A 795 -23.13 -15.33 -24.99
CA MET A 795 -22.62 -14.46 -26.05
C MET A 795 -23.20 -13.06 -25.93
N ARG A 796 -22.34 -12.07 -25.88
CA ARG A 796 -22.72 -10.65 -25.69
C ARG A 796 -22.01 -9.74 -26.71
N ALA A 797 -22.67 -8.67 -27.10
CA ALA A 797 -22.01 -7.58 -27.83
C ALA A 797 -20.98 -6.89 -26.91
N SER A 798 -19.87 -6.46 -27.46
CA SER A 798 -18.82 -5.75 -26.73
C SER A 798 -19.33 -4.41 -26.15
N GLY A 799 -18.55 -3.78 -25.26
CA GLY A 799 -18.82 -2.43 -24.75
C GLY A 799 -18.86 -1.40 -25.87
N LEU A 800 -17.91 -1.51 -26.81
CA LEU A 800 -17.82 -0.63 -27.98
C LEU A 800 -19.05 -0.79 -28.90
N ALA A 801 -19.47 -2.02 -29.18
CA ALA A 801 -20.65 -2.27 -29.99
C ALA A 801 -21.90 -1.65 -29.34
N ARG A 802 -22.06 -1.78 -28.05
CA ARG A 802 -23.19 -1.17 -27.31
C ARG A 802 -23.13 0.36 -27.29
N LEU A 803 -21.92 0.93 -27.17
CA LEU A 803 -21.72 2.38 -27.26
C LEU A 803 -22.11 2.89 -28.63
N LEU A 804 -21.66 2.23 -29.70
CA LEU A 804 -22.02 2.59 -31.07
C LEU A 804 -23.53 2.58 -31.32
N VAL A 805 -24.22 1.56 -30.81
CA VAL A 805 -25.70 1.49 -30.89
C VAL A 805 -26.35 2.69 -30.17
N ARG A 806 -25.81 3.08 -29.00
CA ARG A 806 -26.31 4.28 -28.29
C ARG A 806 -26.02 5.56 -29.06
N CYS A 807 -24.88 5.68 -29.71
CA CYS A 807 -24.53 6.82 -30.55
C CYS A 807 -25.50 6.94 -31.77
N TYR A 808 -25.81 5.82 -32.42
CA TYR A 808 -26.80 5.82 -33.47
C TYR A 808 -28.20 6.23 -32.97
N ALA A 809 -28.62 5.74 -31.81
CA ALA A 809 -29.89 6.14 -31.21
C ALA A 809 -29.94 7.65 -30.91
N MET A 810 -28.85 8.21 -30.35
CA MET A 810 -28.76 9.63 -30.07
C MET A 810 -28.73 10.47 -31.37
N ALA A 811 -27.96 10.03 -32.40
CA ALA A 811 -27.90 10.71 -33.68
C ALA A 811 -29.25 10.67 -34.39
N LEU A 812 -29.94 9.55 -34.32
CA LEU A 812 -31.31 9.41 -34.87
C LEU A 812 -32.30 10.37 -34.19
N ALA A 813 -32.29 10.39 -32.86
CA ALA A 813 -33.14 11.31 -32.09
C ALA A 813 -32.82 12.78 -32.43
N GLY A 814 -31.53 13.13 -32.48
CA GLY A 814 -31.09 14.47 -32.83
C GLY A 814 -31.54 14.88 -34.25
N SER A 815 -31.43 13.98 -35.25
CA SER A 815 -31.86 14.27 -36.63
C SER A 815 -33.38 14.43 -36.74
N LEU A 816 -34.17 13.72 -35.96
CA LEU A 816 -35.63 13.86 -35.89
C LEU A 816 -36.03 15.20 -35.25
N ILE A 817 -35.35 15.61 -34.17
CA ILE A 817 -35.60 16.88 -33.47
C ILE A 817 -35.30 18.06 -34.37
N VAL A 818 -34.23 17.99 -35.18
CA VAL A 818 -33.82 19.05 -36.10
C VAL A 818 -34.67 19.05 -37.41
N GLY A 819 -35.60 18.09 -37.58
CA GLY A 819 -36.43 18.00 -38.76
C GLY A 819 -35.69 17.54 -40.02
N ALA A 820 -34.65 16.70 -39.91
CA ALA A 820 -33.85 16.20 -41.02
C ALA A 820 -34.17 14.72 -41.34
N PRO A 821 -35.32 14.38 -41.98
CA PRO A 821 -35.80 13.00 -42.17
C PRO A 821 -34.88 12.16 -43.07
N LEU A 822 -34.22 12.75 -44.07
CA LEU A 822 -33.26 12.04 -44.92
C LEU A 822 -32.01 11.62 -44.13
N ALA A 823 -31.53 12.49 -43.25
CA ALA A 823 -30.42 12.14 -42.36
C ALA A 823 -30.83 11.03 -41.36
N ALA A 824 -32.03 11.10 -40.80
CA ALA A 824 -32.59 10.06 -39.93
C ALA A 824 -32.66 8.70 -40.66
N LEU A 825 -33.12 8.67 -41.91
CA LEU A 825 -33.20 7.45 -42.73
C LEU A 825 -31.80 6.86 -43.02
N ALA A 826 -30.84 7.74 -43.37
CA ALA A 826 -29.43 7.34 -43.60
C ALA A 826 -28.80 6.74 -42.33
N ILE A 827 -28.98 7.39 -41.15
CA ILE A 827 -28.49 6.91 -39.87
C ILE A 827 -29.12 5.54 -39.55
N LEU A 828 -30.42 5.38 -39.78
CA LEU A 828 -31.14 4.13 -39.56
C LEU A 828 -30.57 2.99 -40.42
N ALA A 829 -30.32 3.26 -41.71
CA ALA A 829 -29.76 2.30 -42.66
C ALA A 829 -28.34 1.85 -42.25
N VAL A 830 -27.49 2.81 -41.88
CA VAL A 830 -26.13 2.53 -41.39
C VAL A 830 -26.18 1.74 -40.06
N ALA A 831 -27.07 2.13 -39.16
CA ALA A 831 -27.24 1.42 -37.88
C ALA A 831 -27.71 -0.03 -38.09
N ALA A 832 -28.68 -0.26 -38.98
CA ALA A 832 -29.17 -1.59 -39.33
C ALA A 832 -28.07 -2.47 -39.93
N ALA A 833 -27.29 -1.95 -40.88
CA ALA A 833 -26.15 -2.64 -41.47
C ALA A 833 -25.10 -3.01 -40.40
N ASN A 834 -24.74 -2.09 -39.52
CA ASN A 834 -23.81 -2.35 -38.42
C ASN A 834 -24.36 -3.38 -37.40
N LEU A 835 -25.63 -3.31 -37.05
CA LEU A 835 -26.27 -4.31 -36.19
C LEU A 835 -26.23 -5.72 -36.78
N ALA A 836 -26.47 -5.84 -38.10
CA ALA A 836 -26.34 -7.10 -38.80
C ALA A 836 -24.90 -7.63 -38.73
N VAL A 837 -23.88 -6.78 -38.98
CA VAL A 837 -22.46 -7.15 -38.85
C VAL A 837 -22.15 -7.59 -37.43
N ILE A 838 -22.60 -6.87 -36.39
CA ILE A 838 -22.41 -7.22 -34.99
C ILE A 838 -23.05 -8.59 -34.70
N GLY A 839 -24.28 -8.84 -35.17
CA GLY A 839 -24.98 -10.10 -35.02
C GLY A 839 -24.22 -11.28 -35.63
N VAL A 840 -23.75 -11.13 -36.88
CA VAL A 840 -22.92 -12.15 -37.57
C VAL A 840 -21.62 -12.42 -36.81
N ARG A 841 -20.94 -11.38 -36.32
CA ARG A 841 -19.69 -11.52 -35.54
C ARG A 841 -19.92 -12.23 -34.21
N VAL A 842 -21.01 -11.92 -33.49
CA VAL A 842 -21.37 -12.60 -32.24
C VAL A 842 -21.67 -14.08 -32.49
N ALA A 843 -22.46 -14.41 -33.53
CA ALA A 843 -22.76 -15.79 -33.89
C ALA A 843 -21.52 -16.59 -34.33
N THR A 844 -20.64 -15.98 -35.12
CA THR A 844 -19.39 -16.62 -35.58
C THR A 844 -18.46 -16.87 -34.41
N PHE A 845 -18.37 -15.91 -33.48
CA PHE A 845 -17.55 -16.06 -32.28
C PHE A 845 -18.14 -17.13 -31.34
N GLY A 846 -19.45 -17.27 -31.24
CA GLY A 846 -20.11 -18.34 -30.51
C GLY A 846 -19.75 -19.74 -31.03
N ARG A 847 -19.81 -19.92 -32.37
CA ARG A 847 -19.38 -21.18 -32.99
C ARG A 847 -17.90 -21.47 -32.74
N LEU A 848 -17.06 -20.46 -32.77
CA LEU A 848 -15.64 -20.59 -32.47
C LEU A 848 -15.40 -20.98 -31.00
N MET A 849 -16.10 -20.35 -30.06
CA MET A 849 -16.02 -20.67 -28.64
C MET A 849 -16.47 -22.10 -28.34
N HIS A 850 -17.51 -22.60 -29.01
CA HIS A 850 -17.93 -23.98 -28.90
C HIS A 850 -16.80 -24.95 -29.31
N ARG A 851 -16.15 -24.72 -30.46
CA ARG A 851 -14.97 -25.52 -30.89
C ARG A 851 -13.79 -25.45 -29.93
N ILE A 852 -13.52 -24.27 -29.36
CA ILE A 852 -12.44 -24.09 -28.38
C ILE A 852 -12.72 -24.92 -27.13
N ILE A 853 -13.92 -24.81 -26.56
CA ILE A 853 -14.31 -25.56 -25.37
C ILE A 853 -14.20 -27.09 -25.63
N GLU A 854 -14.68 -27.56 -26.75
CA GLU A 854 -14.54 -28.98 -27.17
C GLU A 854 -13.07 -29.42 -27.31
N THR A 855 -12.23 -28.55 -27.86
CA THR A 855 -10.81 -28.85 -28.05
C THR A 855 -10.06 -28.94 -26.72
N VAL A 856 -10.42 -28.13 -25.77
CA VAL A 856 -9.80 -28.08 -24.43
C VAL A 856 -10.36 -29.16 -23.50
N ALA A 857 -11.63 -29.52 -23.64
CA ALA A 857 -12.24 -30.58 -22.83
C ALA A 857 -11.66 -31.98 -23.08
N ARG A 858 -11.17 -32.27 -24.28
CA ARG A 858 -10.61 -33.60 -24.63
C ARG A 858 -9.36 -34.02 -23.84
N PRO A 859 -8.30 -33.19 -23.78
CA PRO A 859 -7.10 -33.56 -23.02
C PRO A 859 -7.36 -33.65 -21.50
N THR A 860 -8.39 -32.99 -20.99
CA THR A 860 -8.75 -33.03 -19.57
C THR A 860 -9.57 -34.26 -19.17
N ALA A 861 -9.67 -35.28 -20.05
CA ALA A 861 -10.46 -36.49 -19.84
C ALA A 861 -11.96 -36.23 -19.54
N LEU A 862 -12.49 -35.16 -20.11
CA LEU A 862 -13.90 -34.82 -20.04
C LEU A 862 -14.64 -35.42 -21.23
N LEU A 863 -15.55 -36.36 -20.98
CA LEU A 863 -16.37 -37.00 -22.00
C LEU A 863 -17.65 -36.19 -22.25
N PRO A 864 -18.07 -35.98 -23.50
CA PRO A 864 -19.36 -35.34 -23.77
C PRO A 864 -20.50 -36.16 -23.12
N ALA A 865 -21.26 -35.49 -22.23
CA ALA A 865 -22.43 -36.12 -21.61
C ALA A 865 -23.66 -35.94 -22.51
N ALA A 866 -24.40 -37.04 -22.74
CA ALA A 866 -25.72 -36.96 -23.37
C ALA A 866 -26.62 -36.05 -22.50
N PRO A 867 -27.56 -35.28 -23.09
CA PRO A 867 -28.48 -34.47 -22.29
C PRO A 867 -29.28 -35.40 -21.37
N ILE A 868 -28.95 -35.40 -20.09
CA ILE A 868 -29.71 -36.14 -19.09
C ILE A 868 -31.06 -35.42 -18.96
N ALA A 869 -32.16 -36.07 -19.28
CA ALA A 869 -33.47 -35.67 -18.88
C ALA A 869 -33.42 -35.46 -17.35
N ALA A 870 -33.91 -34.31 -16.84
CA ALA A 870 -33.91 -34.03 -15.41
C ALA A 870 -34.53 -35.25 -14.68
N PRO A 871 -33.83 -35.89 -13.71
CA PRO A 871 -34.43 -36.93 -12.92
C PRO A 871 -35.67 -36.32 -12.26
N ALA A 872 -36.82 -36.95 -12.45
CA ALA A 872 -37.98 -36.61 -11.68
C ALA A 872 -37.63 -36.77 -10.22
N LEU A 873 -37.62 -35.71 -9.45
CA LEU A 873 -37.42 -35.74 -7.99
C LEU A 873 -38.51 -36.71 -7.45
N PRO A 874 -38.13 -37.77 -6.74
CA PRO A 874 -39.14 -38.59 -6.05
C PRO A 874 -39.77 -37.68 -5.00
N LEU A 875 -41.05 -37.36 -5.21
CA LEU A 875 -41.89 -36.73 -4.21
C LEU A 875 -41.79 -37.57 -2.96
N GLY A 876 -41.02 -37.09 -1.97
CA GLY A 876 -40.85 -37.71 -0.67
C GLY A 876 -42.23 -38.02 -0.09
N ARG A 877 -42.51 -39.28 0.19
CA ARG A 877 -43.62 -39.69 1.06
C ARG A 877 -43.45 -38.96 2.39
N ARG A 878 -44.42 -38.13 2.71
CA ARG A 878 -44.59 -37.61 4.07
C ARG A 878 -44.69 -38.82 4.99
N GLN A 879 -43.76 -38.95 5.93
CA GLN A 879 -43.97 -39.82 7.10
C GLN A 879 -45.05 -39.14 7.98
N PRO A 880 -46.05 -39.85 8.42
CA PRO A 880 -46.98 -39.33 9.42
C PRO A 880 -46.30 -39.27 10.77
N ALA A 881 -46.75 -38.31 11.61
CA ALA A 881 -46.27 -37.78 12.88
C ALA A 881 -45.68 -38.78 13.86
#